data_f48b9cf367fc996e8f0ea983b7fbe882
#
_entry.id   f48b9cf367fc996e8f0ea983b7fbe882
#
_cell.length_a   1.000
_cell.length_b   1.000
_cell.length_c   1.000
_cell.angle_alpha   90.00
_cell.angle_beta   90.00
_cell.angle_gamma   90.00
#
_symmetry.space_group_name_H-M   'P 1'
#
loop_
_entity.id
_entity.type
_entity.pdbx_description
1 polymer ?
#
loop_
_entity_poly.entity_id
_entity_poly.type
_entity_poly.pdbx_seq_one_letter_code
_entity_poly.pdbx_strand_id
1 'polypeptide(L)'
;MWRLYADYGRGNAHFAVLGAVLTVFARVSGLVPALVLGLSIDAVLLGTRPFSLPLVPAAWLPTDPAGQLWLAVGILVAAALLGSLASYLSNYGWNRFAQNIQHALRVDAYDRLQLLDRAFFDRTRTGEILSILNNDVNQLESFLTDGVNDGLRIVVLVVGIGAVMLLLNPWLALVALVAVPILVAFTALFVRRVQPKYARTRASVGQLNATLENNVSGMEVIKTEHAERFESERVRDASREYYDANWDAITTRITFFPTLTTVSGLGFALTFAVGAFWVLQGPPAFASGRVTAGEFVTFMLYTQQFIWPVAQFGQIVNSYQKTRASSERVYGLFEEAPTVADPADPYEPDGLDGAVAYDDVTFSYRRGEDTDGSTSFRALDGVSLSVEPGETIGVVGPTGSGKSTLVRLLVRLYDPDSGSISVDGHDVRDFSLAHLRRGVGYVSQEPFLFYGTVAENIAYGTDEDPTTEAARAGIERAARQAAAHEFISGLPEGYDTLVGERGGRLSGGQRPRIAHARTIRKDPDILVLDEATSHVDTETEALIQRSLADLTADRTTIAIAHRLSTVRDADRIYVLEGGRIVEAGSHEALLEEGGLYANLWAVQAGDIGSLPDSFFEAAIARRSEVGGDAGD
;
A
#
# COMPACT_ATOMS: atom_id res chain seq x y z
N MET A 1 6.71 -9.39 -13.05
CA MET A 1 8.18 -9.21 -13.14
C MET A 1 8.67 -8.80 -14.54
N TRP A 2 8.30 -9.53 -15.61
CA TRP A 2 8.71 -9.10 -16.97
C TRP A 2 8.10 -7.75 -17.37
N ARG A 3 6.83 -7.49 -17.04
CA ARG A 3 6.17 -6.18 -17.21
C ARG A 3 6.92 -5.09 -16.45
N LEU A 4 7.27 -5.30 -15.19
CA LEU A 4 8.03 -4.33 -14.39
C LEU A 4 9.34 -3.90 -15.09
N TYR A 5 10.07 -4.86 -15.66
CA TYR A 5 11.27 -4.56 -16.42
C TYR A 5 10.95 -3.82 -17.75
N ALA A 6 9.88 -4.22 -18.43
CA ALA A 6 9.50 -3.60 -19.70
C ALA A 6 9.07 -2.14 -19.52
N ASP A 7 8.30 -1.86 -18.46
CA ASP A 7 7.70 -0.55 -18.22
C ASP A 7 8.69 0.42 -17.55
N TYR A 8 9.44 -0.05 -16.54
CA TYR A 8 10.30 0.81 -15.71
C TYR A 8 11.79 0.53 -15.86
N GLY A 9 12.16 -0.67 -16.30
CA GLY A 9 13.56 -1.09 -16.36
C GLY A 9 14.31 -0.59 -17.59
N ARG A 10 13.64 -0.42 -18.75
CA ARG A 10 14.30 -0.07 -20.00
C ARG A 10 15.06 1.26 -19.96
N GLY A 11 14.46 2.29 -19.39
CA GLY A 11 15.10 3.61 -19.25
C GLY A 11 16.34 3.59 -18.35
N ASN A 12 16.39 2.67 -17.40
CA ASN A 12 17.44 2.51 -16.40
C ASN A 12 18.37 1.30 -16.66
N ALA A 13 18.23 0.62 -17.82
CA ALA A 13 18.92 -0.64 -18.12
C ALA A 13 20.45 -0.54 -18.05
N HIS A 14 21.03 0.63 -18.32
CA HIS A 14 22.47 0.86 -18.23
C HIS A 14 23.01 0.64 -16.80
N PHE A 15 22.26 0.98 -15.75
CA PHE A 15 22.66 0.68 -14.36
C PHE A 15 22.58 -0.82 -14.05
N ALA A 16 21.56 -1.53 -14.55
CA ALA A 16 21.43 -2.97 -14.40
C ALA A 16 22.56 -3.72 -15.12
N VAL A 17 22.88 -3.31 -16.36
CA VAL A 17 23.98 -3.91 -17.13
C VAL A 17 25.32 -3.66 -16.44
N LEU A 18 25.57 -2.43 -16.00
CA LEU A 18 26.77 -2.11 -15.21
C LEU A 18 26.86 -2.98 -13.95
N GLY A 19 25.78 -3.07 -13.19
CA GLY A 19 25.68 -3.91 -12.01
C GLY A 19 25.99 -5.37 -12.33
N ALA A 20 25.37 -5.95 -13.36
CA ALA A 20 25.54 -7.34 -13.75
C ALA A 20 26.97 -7.64 -14.21
N VAL A 21 27.54 -6.85 -15.10
CA VAL A 21 28.90 -7.03 -15.61
C VAL A 21 29.93 -6.97 -14.46
N LEU A 22 29.78 -5.98 -13.59
CA LEU A 22 30.69 -5.82 -12.46
C LEU A 22 30.48 -6.92 -11.38
N THR A 23 29.25 -7.44 -11.20
CA THR A 23 29.01 -8.62 -10.36
C THR A 23 29.80 -9.82 -10.92
N VAL A 24 29.70 -10.10 -12.23
CA VAL A 24 30.45 -11.18 -12.86
C VAL A 24 31.94 -11.00 -12.65
N PHE A 25 32.46 -9.81 -12.94
CA PHE A 25 33.90 -9.51 -12.77
C PHE A 25 34.35 -9.69 -11.31
N ALA A 26 33.62 -9.16 -10.34
CA ALA A 26 33.93 -9.28 -8.92
C ALA A 26 33.96 -10.76 -8.47
N ARG A 27 33.04 -11.61 -8.98
CA ARG A 27 32.99 -13.03 -8.63
C ARG A 27 34.10 -13.82 -9.30
N VAL A 28 34.40 -13.54 -10.56
CA VAL A 28 35.55 -14.16 -11.25
C VAL A 28 36.85 -13.77 -10.56
N SER A 29 37.04 -12.49 -10.18
CA SER A 29 38.20 -12.07 -9.36
C SER A 29 38.31 -12.82 -8.06
N GLY A 30 37.20 -13.19 -7.41
CA GLY A 30 37.16 -14.00 -6.19
C GLY A 30 37.61 -15.47 -6.38
N LEU A 31 37.65 -15.99 -7.62
CA LEU A 31 38.20 -17.32 -7.91
C LEU A 31 39.73 -17.32 -8.02
N VAL A 32 40.34 -16.20 -8.34
CA VAL A 32 41.77 -16.08 -8.59
C VAL A 32 42.63 -16.52 -7.40
N PRO A 33 42.33 -16.17 -6.12
CA PRO A 33 43.18 -16.52 -5.00
C PRO A 33 43.45 -18.02 -4.85
N ALA A 34 42.43 -18.86 -4.97
CA ALA A 34 42.60 -20.31 -4.85
C ALA A 34 43.48 -20.90 -5.98
N LEU A 35 43.29 -20.39 -7.22
CA LEU A 35 44.13 -20.77 -8.37
C LEU A 35 45.58 -20.37 -8.19
N VAL A 36 45.82 -19.11 -7.86
CA VAL A 36 47.19 -18.56 -7.71
C VAL A 36 47.93 -19.26 -6.57
N LEU A 37 47.23 -19.56 -5.45
CA LEU A 37 47.81 -20.32 -4.34
C LEU A 37 48.24 -21.71 -4.79
N GLY A 38 47.37 -22.43 -5.52
CA GLY A 38 47.71 -23.76 -6.04
C GLY A 38 48.90 -23.75 -6.99
N LEU A 39 48.90 -22.80 -7.95
CA LEU A 39 50.03 -22.63 -8.88
C LEU A 39 51.33 -22.25 -8.16
N SER A 40 51.24 -21.42 -7.12
CA SER A 40 52.43 -21.04 -6.31
C SER A 40 52.99 -22.20 -5.52
N ILE A 41 52.16 -23.10 -4.98
CA ILE A 41 52.60 -24.32 -4.30
C ILE A 41 53.37 -25.20 -5.27
N ASP A 42 52.82 -25.46 -6.46
CA ASP A 42 53.44 -26.36 -7.40
C ASP A 42 54.74 -25.79 -8.02
N ALA A 43 54.74 -24.49 -8.39
CA ALA A 43 55.86 -23.88 -9.10
C ALA A 43 56.94 -23.36 -8.12
N VAL A 44 56.55 -22.64 -7.08
CA VAL A 44 57.51 -21.90 -6.22
C VAL A 44 58.00 -22.76 -5.07
N LEU A 45 57.09 -23.54 -4.39
CA LEU A 45 57.45 -24.31 -3.20
C LEU A 45 57.95 -25.69 -3.56
N LEU A 46 57.36 -26.39 -4.52
CA LEU A 46 57.66 -27.76 -4.85
C LEU A 46 58.51 -27.93 -6.14
N GLY A 47 58.52 -26.91 -7.01
CA GLY A 47 59.22 -26.95 -8.29
C GLY A 47 58.76 -28.06 -9.24
N THR A 48 57.53 -28.59 -9.08
CA THR A 48 57.00 -29.72 -9.83
C THR A 48 56.47 -29.34 -11.21
N ARG A 49 56.13 -28.07 -11.42
CA ARG A 49 55.67 -27.50 -12.70
C ARG A 49 56.23 -26.08 -12.89
N PRO A 50 56.38 -25.63 -14.16
CA PRO A 50 56.71 -24.23 -14.41
C PRO A 50 55.55 -23.34 -13.99
N PHE A 51 55.87 -22.15 -13.45
CA PHE A 51 54.89 -21.16 -13.12
C PHE A 51 54.23 -20.65 -14.41
N SER A 52 52.96 -20.94 -14.60
CA SER A 52 52.20 -20.58 -15.80
C SER A 52 50.88 -19.97 -15.40
N LEU A 53 50.53 -18.81 -15.95
CA LEU A 53 49.25 -18.15 -15.73
C LEU A 53 48.39 -18.27 -17.00
N PRO A 54 47.10 -18.59 -16.90
CA PRO A 54 46.23 -18.55 -18.06
C PRO A 54 46.27 -17.18 -18.75
N LEU A 55 46.33 -17.15 -20.09
CA LEU A 55 46.34 -15.95 -20.89
C LEU A 55 47.61 -15.05 -20.79
N VAL A 56 48.62 -15.45 -20.02
CA VAL A 56 49.90 -14.70 -19.90
C VAL A 56 51.01 -15.47 -20.60
N PRO A 57 51.68 -14.85 -21.60
CA PRO A 57 52.83 -15.49 -22.26
C PRO A 57 53.94 -15.83 -21.28
N ALA A 58 54.54 -17.04 -21.38
CA ALA A 58 55.61 -17.46 -20.50
C ALA A 58 56.84 -16.52 -20.46
N ALA A 59 57.06 -15.81 -21.55
CA ALA A 59 58.17 -14.85 -21.64
C ALA A 59 58.00 -13.59 -20.72
N TRP A 60 56.80 -13.37 -20.21
CA TRP A 60 56.52 -12.24 -19.30
C TRP A 60 56.59 -12.62 -17.82
N LEU A 61 56.75 -13.95 -17.55
CA LEU A 61 56.77 -14.48 -16.19
C LEU A 61 58.21 -14.51 -15.66
N PRO A 62 58.44 -14.14 -14.38
CA PRO A 62 59.73 -14.29 -13.74
C PRO A 62 60.19 -15.75 -13.75
N THR A 63 61.47 -15.96 -13.94
CA THR A 63 62.07 -17.32 -13.94
C THR A 63 62.60 -17.73 -12.55
N ASP A 64 62.87 -16.75 -11.72
CA ASP A 64 63.33 -16.98 -10.32
C ASP A 64 62.16 -17.18 -9.35
N PRO A 65 62.30 -18.06 -8.36
CA PRO A 65 61.20 -18.34 -7.38
C PRO A 65 60.75 -17.12 -6.58
N ALA A 66 61.66 -16.20 -6.23
CA ALA A 66 61.31 -14.99 -5.49
C ALA A 66 60.47 -14.03 -6.33
N GLY A 67 60.79 -13.84 -7.62
CA GLY A 67 60.02 -13.03 -8.55
C GLY A 67 58.63 -13.64 -8.78
N GLN A 68 58.52 -14.97 -8.92
CA GLN A 68 57.25 -15.67 -9.03
C GLN A 68 56.38 -15.47 -7.80
N LEU A 69 56.93 -15.53 -6.60
CA LEU A 69 56.24 -15.29 -5.35
C LEU A 69 55.68 -13.87 -5.26
N TRP A 70 56.53 -12.85 -5.59
CA TRP A 70 56.09 -11.45 -5.55
C TRP A 70 55.03 -11.16 -6.63
N LEU A 71 55.13 -11.80 -7.79
CA LEU A 71 54.10 -11.71 -8.83
C LEU A 71 52.78 -12.34 -8.32
N ALA A 72 52.81 -13.51 -7.68
CA ALA A 72 51.64 -14.14 -7.10
C ALA A 72 51.01 -13.24 -6.03
N VAL A 73 51.80 -12.65 -5.12
CA VAL A 73 51.29 -11.70 -4.12
C VAL A 73 50.66 -10.48 -4.79
N GLY A 74 51.34 -9.92 -5.81
CA GLY A 74 50.78 -8.81 -6.60
C GLY A 74 49.43 -9.12 -7.25
N ILE A 75 49.26 -10.32 -7.82
CA ILE A 75 48.01 -10.79 -8.41
C ILE A 75 46.92 -10.93 -7.32
N LEU A 76 47.26 -11.49 -6.16
CA LEU A 76 46.31 -11.64 -5.05
C LEU A 76 45.82 -10.28 -4.54
N VAL A 77 46.74 -9.32 -4.37
CA VAL A 77 46.39 -7.94 -3.95
C VAL A 77 45.55 -7.25 -5.04
N ALA A 78 45.97 -7.35 -6.31
CA ALA A 78 45.20 -6.79 -7.41
C ALA A 78 43.79 -7.39 -7.53
N ALA A 79 43.65 -8.70 -7.43
CA ALA A 79 42.37 -9.38 -7.46
C ALA A 79 41.47 -8.94 -6.30
N ALA A 80 42.02 -8.76 -5.09
CA ALA A 80 41.27 -8.29 -3.94
C ALA A 80 40.81 -6.84 -4.12
N LEU A 81 41.70 -5.94 -4.56
CA LEU A 81 41.37 -4.52 -4.74
C LEU A 81 40.37 -4.32 -5.89
N LEU A 82 40.65 -4.93 -7.06
CA LEU A 82 39.76 -4.83 -8.24
C LEU A 82 38.40 -5.51 -7.99
N GLY A 83 38.41 -6.66 -7.30
CA GLY A 83 37.19 -7.35 -6.90
C GLY A 83 36.33 -6.53 -5.93
N SER A 84 36.96 -5.87 -4.96
CA SER A 84 36.28 -4.99 -4.00
C SER A 84 35.71 -3.74 -4.69
N LEU A 85 36.50 -3.10 -5.55
CA LEU A 85 36.04 -1.94 -6.35
C LEU A 85 34.87 -2.32 -7.27
N ALA A 86 35.00 -3.46 -7.96
CA ALA A 86 33.92 -3.95 -8.82
C ALA A 86 32.66 -4.30 -8.03
N SER A 87 32.79 -4.88 -6.82
CA SER A 87 31.65 -5.15 -5.95
C SER A 87 30.97 -3.85 -5.49
N TYR A 88 31.75 -2.82 -5.14
CA TYR A 88 31.20 -1.50 -4.78
C TYR A 88 30.42 -0.87 -5.94
N LEU A 89 31.02 -0.82 -7.12
CA LEU A 89 30.39 -0.24 -8.31
C LEU A 89 29.18 -1.08 -8.78
N SER A 90 29.25 -2.39 -8.65
CA SER A 90 28.12 -3.28 -8.91
C SER A 90 26.92 -2.99 -7.99
N ASN A 91 27.18 -2.91 -6.69
CA ASN A 91 26.13 -2.58 -5.70
C ASN A 91 25.56 -1.18 -5.97
N TYR A 92 26.38 -0.21 -6.33
CA TYR A 92 25.92 1.11 -6.74
C TYR A 92 24.98 1.03 -7.95
N GLY A 93 25.35 0.25 -8.97
CA GLY A 93 24.52 0.05 -10.17
C GLY A 93 23.16 -0.57 -9.83
N TRP A 94 23.16 -1.68 -9.09
CA TRP A 94 21.91 -2.36 -8.68
C TRP A 94 21.03 -1.49 -7.82
N ASN A 95 21.58 -0.82 -6.79
CA ASN A 95 20.81 0.07 -5.92
C ASN A 95 20.23 1.25 -6.69
N ARG A 96 21.00 1.88 -7.59
CA ARG A 96 20.51 3.01 -8.40
C ARG A 96 19.37 2.58 -9.33
N PHE A 97 19.52 1.42 -9.97
CA PHE A 97 18.48 0.82 -10.80
C PHE A 97 17.20 0.58 -10.03
N ALA A 98 17.29 -0.07 -8.87
CA ALA A 98 16.14 -0.42 -8.05
C ALA A 98 15.45 0.83 -7.45
N GLN A 99 16.21 1.82 -6.98
CA GLN A 99 15.66 3.06 -6.42
C GLN A 99 14.93 3.91 -7.47
N ASN A 100 15.44 3.98 -8.70
CA ASN A 100 14.76 4.69 -9.77
C ASN A 100 13.41 4.02 -10.11
N ILE A 101 13.38 2.68 -10.16
CA ILE A 101 12.13 1.92 -10.40
C ILE A 101 11.16 2.10 -9.23
N GLN A 102 11.63 2.00 -7.98
CA GLN A 102 10.81 2.18 -6.78
C GLN A 102 10.13 3.55 -6.77
N HIS A 103 10.91 4.61 -7.05
CA HIS A 103 10.37 5.97 -7.08
C HIS A 103 9.29 6.11 -8.15
N ALA A 104 9.59 5.75 -9.40
CA ALA A 104 8.65 5.85 -10.50
C ALA A 104 7.37 5.03 -10.22
N LEU A 105 7.52 3.77 -9.79
CA LEU A 105 6.39 2.89 -9.49
C LEU A 105 5.49 3.45 -8.37
N ARG A 106 6.08 4.08 -7.34
CA ARG A 106 5.31 4.69 -6.24
C ARG A 106 4.53 5.91 -6.71
N VAL A 107 5.15 6.76 -7.53
CA VAL A 107 4.49 7.94 -8.10
C VAL A 107 3.34 7.50 -9.00
N ASP A 108 3.59 6.62 -9.97
CA ASP A 108 2.58 6.15 -10.90
C ASP A 108 1.42 5.41 -10.19
N ALA A 109 1.73 4.64 -9.13
CA ALA A 109 0.71 3.97 -8.32
C ALA A 109 -0.16 4.99 -7.56
N TYR A 110 0.43 6.06 -7.04
CA TYR A 110 -0.31 7.14 -6.40
C TYR A 110 -1.15 7.93 -7.40
N ASP A 111 -0.59 8.27 -8.56
CA ASP A 111 -1.31 8.95 -9.63
C ASP A 111 -2.50 8.11 -10.11
N ARG A 112 -2.30 6.79 -10.21
CA ARG A 112 -3.41 5.87 -10.54
C ARG A 112 -4.52 5.90 -9.49
N LEU A 113 -4.17 5.90 -8.20
CA LEU A 113 -5.16 6.01 -7.11
C LEU A 113 -5.99 7.28 -7.19
N GLN A 114 -5.41 8.41 -7.63
CA GLN A 114 -6.14 9.66 -7.79
C GLN A 114 -7.20 9.61 -8.90
N LEU A 115 -7.05 8.70 -9.86
CA LEU A 115 -8.00 8.50 -10.95
C LEU A 115 -9.12 7.52 -10.61
N LEU A 116 -9.00 6.77 -9.50
CA LEU A 116 -10.03 5.81 -9.09
C LEU A 116 -11.19 6.52 -8.39
N ASP A 117 -12.38 5.96 -8.58
CA ASP A 117 -13.61 6.46 -8.00
C ASP A 117 -13.80 6.09 -6.53
N ARG A 118 -14.83 6.66 -5.91
CA ARG A 118 -15.15 6.43 -4.50
C ARG A 118 -15.48 4.96 -4.21
N ALA A 119 -16.08 4.25 -5.15
CA ALA A 119 -16.47 2.85 -5.01
C ALA A 119 -15.25 1.93 -4.77
N PHE A 120 -14.08 2.25 -5.35
CA PHE A 120 -12.84 1.54 -5.05
C PHE A 120 -12.43 1.69 -3.57
N PHE A 121 -12.48 2.91 -3.04
CA PHE A 121 -12.07 3.20 -1.65
C PHE A 121 -13.06 2.64 -0.62
N ASP A 122 -14.31 2.44 -0.98
CA ASP A 122 -15.31 1.81 -0.10
C ASP A 122 -15.12 0.28 -0.01
N ARG A 123 -14.63 -0.34 -1.10
CA ARG A 123 -14.33 -1.79 -1.15
C ARG A 123 -12.96 -2.14 -0.54
N THR A 124 -12.01 -1.22 -0.64
CA THR A 124 -10.61 -1.46 -0.30
C THR A 124 -10.22 -0.74 0.98
N ARG A 125 -9.69 -1.47 1.95
CA ARG A 125 -9.26 -0.88 3.23
C ARG A 125 -8.07 0.04 3.03
N THR A 126 -8.06 1.18 3.71
CA THR A 126 -6.93 2.14 3.66
C THR A 126 -5.58 1.49 3.97
N GLY A 127 -5.55 0.55 4.93
CA GLY A 127 -4.33 -0.19 5.27
C GLY A 127 -3.80 -1.07 4.14
N GLU A 128 -4.67 -1.62 3.30
CA GLU A 128 -4.30 -2.38 2.11
C GLU A 128 -3.66 -1.48 1.05
N ILE A 129 -4.28 -0.33 0.77
CA ILE A 129 -3.74 0.68 -0.15
C ILE A 129 -2.35 1.13 0.29
N LEU A 130 -2.19 1.47 1.58
CA LEU A 130 -0.90 1.86 2.15
C LEU A 130 0.13 0.72 2.07
N SER A 131 -0.30 -0.53 2.24
CA SER A 131 0.57 -1.70 2.07
C SER A 131 1.05 -1.86 0.63
N ILE A 132 0.20 -1.63 -0.37
CA ILE A 132 0.60 -1.64 -1.78
C ILE A 132 1.65 -0.55 -2.05
N LEU A 133 1.40 0.69 -1.66
CA LEU A 133 2.29 1.83 -1.92
C LEU A 133 3.64 1.75 -1.21
N ASN A 134 3.68 1.13 -0.03
CA ASN A 134 4.89 1.03 0.77
C ASN A 134 5.50 -0.37 0.76
N ASN A 135 4.82 -1.36 1.32
CA ASN A 135 5.40 -2.68 1.54
C ASN A 135 5.64 -3.43 0.23
N ASP A 136 4.66 -3.41 -0.70
CA ASP A 136 4.78 -4.15 -1.95
C ASP A 136 5.80 -3.49 -2.89
N VAL A 137 5.80 -2.17 -2.99
CA VAL A 137 6.81 -1.43 -3.77
C VAL A 137 8.22 -1.64 -3.19
N ASN A 138 8.37 -1.64 -1.86
CA ASN A 138 9.66 -1.93 -1.21
C ASN A 138 10.10 -3.40 -1.43
N GLN A 139 9.15 -4.35 -1.44
CA GLN A 139 9.46 -5.75 -1.73
C GLN A 139 9.96 -5.96 -3.16
N LEU A 140 9.42 -5.21 -4.13
CA LEU A 140 9.89 -5.20 -5.52
C LEU A 140 11.31 -4.63 -5.61
N GLU A 141 11.57 -3.52 -4.94
CA GLU A 141 12.89 -2.89 -4.87
C GLU A 141 13.93 -3.84 -4.25
N SER A 142 13.65 -4.41 -3.08
CA SER A 142 14.56 -5.34 -2.40
C SER A 142 14.89 -6.57 -3.27
N PHE A 143 13.94 -7.08 -4.03
CA PHE A 143 14.21 -8.17 -4.95
C PHE A 143 15.11 -7.76 -6.13
N LEU A 144 14.95 -6.56 -6.66
CA LEU A 144 15.81 -6.03 -7.73
C LEU A 144 17.24 -5.80 -7.23
N THR A 145 17.39 -5.31 -6.01
CA THR A 145 18.69 -5.02 -5.39
C THR A 145 19.40 -6.30 -4.96
N ASP A 146 18.73 -7.13 -4.15
CA ASP A 146 19.33 -8.29 -3.51
C ASP A 146 19.03 -9.59 -4.27
N GLY A 147 17.76 -9.85 -4.60
CA GLY A 147 17.34 -11.12 -5.19
C GLY A 147 17.98 -11.41 -6.55
N VAL A 148 18.00 -10.41 -7.45
CA VAL A 148 18.60 -10.57 -8.79
C VAL A 148 20.12 -10.59 -8.70
N ASN A 149 20.73 -9.71 -7.90
CA ASN A 149 22.17 -9.66 -7.69
C ASN A 149 22.70 -10.94 -7.05
N ASP A 150 22.06 -11.42 -5.97
CA ASP A 150 22.45 -12.67 -5.30
C ASP A 150 22.21 -13.90 -6.20
N GLY A 151 21.13 -13.91 -6.98
CA GLY A 151 20.88 -14.94 -7.97
C GLY A 151 22.00 -15.03 -9.02
N LEU A 152 22.38 -13.88 -9.59
CA LEU A 152 23.49 -13.79 -10.54
C LEU A 152 24.81 -14.21 -9.89
N ARG A 153 25.08 -13.73 -8.68
CA ARG A 153 26.26 -14.09 -7.90
C ARG A 153 26.38 -15.59 -7.69
N ILE A 154 25.30 -16.28 -7.29
CA ILE A 154 25.29 -17.73 -7.09
C ILE A 154 25.58 -18.46 -8.39
N VAL A 155 24.91 -18.08 -9.49
CA VAL A 155 25.12 -18.69 -10.80
C VAL A 155 26.59 -18.56 -11.24
N VAL A 156 27.13 -17.32 -11.19
CA VAL A 156 28.53 -17.08 -11.60
C VAL A 156 29.52 -17.85 -10.74
N LEU A 157 29.29 -17.93 -9.43
CA LEU A 157 30.19 -18.64 -8.51
C LEU A 157 30.12 -20.14 -8.73
N VAL A 158 28.92 -20.74 -8.81
CA VAL A 158 28.77 -22.19 -8.99
C VAL A 158 29.29 -22.63 -10.35
N VAL A 159 28.92 -21.91 -11.42
CA VAL A 159 29.41 -22.21 -12.78
C VAL A 159 30.91 -21.95 -12.88
N GLY A 160 31.40 -20.83 -12.32
CA GLY A 160 32.81 -20.49 -12.35
C GLY A 160 33.70 -21.50 -11.61
N ILE A 161 33.35 -21.86 -10.39
CA ILE A 161 34.08 -22.90 -9.62
C ILE A 161 34.03 -24.23 -10.35
N GLY A 162 32.82 -24.66 -10.78
CA GLY A 162 32.64 -25.91 -11.50
C GLY A 162 33.49 -25.97 -12.77
N ALA A 163 33.51 -24.91 -13.58
CA ALA A 163 34.31 -24.80 -14.78
C ALA A 163 35.82 -24.90 -14.48
N VAL A 164 36.31 -24.14 -13.49
CA VAL A 164 37.73 -24.21 -13.12
C VAL A 164 38.12 -25.59 -12.61
N MET A 165 37.31 -26.22 -11.76
CA MET A 165 37.57 -27.56 -11.26
C MET A 165 37.61 -28.61 -12.40
N LEU A 166 36.67 -28.53 -13.37
CA LEU A 166 36.64 -29.41 -14.55
C LEU A 166 37.83 -29.22 -15.47
N LEU A 167 38.31 -27.98 -15.62
CA LEU A 167 39.50 -27.66 -16.42
C LEU A 167 40.80 -28.15 -15.76
N LEU A 168 40.88 -28.12 -14.43
CA LEU A 168 42.05 -28.60 -13.68
C LEU A 168 42.10 -30.15 -13.69
N ASN A 169 41.05 -30.79 -13.23
CA ASN A 169 40.95 -32.26 -13.24
C ASN A 169 39.49 -32.69 -13.25
N PRO A 170 38.93 -33.19 -14.38
CA PRO A 170 37.50 -33.50 -14.50
C PRO A 170 37.06 -34.64 -13.57
N TRP A 171 37.94 -35.62 -13.31
CA TRP A 171 37.59 -36.75 -12.45
C TRP A 171 37.50 -36.37 -10.98
N LEU A 172 38.44 -35.57 -10.48
CA LEU A 172 38.40 -35.07 -9.12
C LEU A 172 37.24 -34.04 -8.94
N ALA A 173 36.97 -33.28 -10.01
CA ALA A 173 35.81 -32.38 -10.04
C ALA A 173 34.49 -33.13 -9.87
N LEU A 174 34.29 -34.26 -10.54
CA LEU A 174 33.11 -35.10 -10.35
C LEU A 174 32.95 -35.55 -8.89
N VAL A 175 34.04 -35.95 -8.24
CA VAL A 175 34.01 -36.35 -6.82
C VAL A 175 33.60 -35.15 -5.93
N ALA A 176 34.23 -33.99 -6.12
CA ALA A 176 33.97 -32.82 -5.34
C ALA A 176 32.52 -32.28 -5.53
N LEU A 177 32.03 -32.34 -6.79
CA LEU A 177 30.71 -31.82 -7.14
C LEU A 177 29.56 -32.76 -6.74
N VAL A 178 29.81 -34.02 -6.33
CA VAL A 178 28.76 -34.96 -5.84
C VAL A 178 27.98 -34.38 -4.66
N ALA A 179 28.62 -33.61 -3.80
CA ALA A 179 27.95 -32.97 -2.66
C ALA A 179 26.90 -31.95 -3.10
N VAL A 180 27.06 -31.27 -4.24
CA VAL A 180 26.19 -30.17 -4.69
C VAL A 180 24.74 -30.65 -4.96
N PRO A 181 24.45 -31.68 -5.76
CA PRO A 181 23.08 -32.16 -5.95
C PRO A 181 22.46 -32.70 -4.66
N ILE A 182 23.25 -33.26 -3.75
CA ILE A 182 22.76 -33.73 -2.44
C ILE A 182 22.32 -32.52 -1.59
N LEU A 183 23.13 -31.47 -1.54
CA LEU A 183 22.79 -30.21 -0.83
C LEU A 183 21.55 -29.53 -1.43
N VAL A 184 21.43 -29.48 -2.75
CA VAL A 184 20.25 -28.93 -3.44
C VAL A 184 18.99 -29.74 -3.11
N ALA A 185 19.06 -31.07 -3.21
CA ALA A 185 17.94 -31.95 -2.88
C ALA A 185 17.52 -31.83 -1.41
N PHE A 186 18.48 -31.77 -0.49
CA PHE A 186 18.23 -31.54 0.93
C PHE A 186 17.58 -30.19 1.18
N THR A 187 18.09 -29.13 0.57
CA THR A 187 17.52 -27.77 0.70
C THR A 187 16.09 -27.72 0.17
N ALA A 188 15.81 -28.34 -0.98
CA ALA A 188 14.46 -28.40 -1.53
C ALA A 188 13.49 -29.15 -0.62
N LEU A 189 13.92 -30.29 -0.05
CA LEU A 189 13.13 -31.06 0.91
C LEU A 189 12.88 -30.28 2.20
N PHE A 190 13.90 -29.59 2.70
CA PHE A 190 13.79 -28.75 3.89
C PHE A 190 12.78 -27.60 3.68
N VAL A 191 12.88 -26.87 2.56
CA VAL A 191 11.96 -25.78 2.24
C VAL A 191 10.51 -26.28 2.20
N ARG A 192 10.26 -27.41 1.54
CA ARG A 192 8.92 -28.03 1.51
C ARG A 192 8.39 -28.37 2.91
N ARG A 193 9.27 -28.76 3.82
CA ARG A 193 8.90 -29.17 5.19
C ARG A 193 8.67 -27.99 6.13
N VAL A 194 9.39 -26.89 5.96
CA VAL A 194 9.33 -25.72 6.84
C VAL A 194 8.23 -24.73 6.43
N GLN A 195 7.89 -24.63 5.15
CA GLN A 195 6.87 -23.68 4.64
C GLN A 195 5.51 -23.81 5.35
N PRO A 196 4.89 -25.00 5.51
CA PRO A 196 3.61 -25.13 6.20
C PRO A 196 3.68 -24.71 7.68
N LYS A 197 4.82 -24.94 8.33
CA LYS A 197 5.05 -24.51 9.72
C LYS A 197 5.10 -22.99 9.84
N TYR A 198 5.78 -22.30 8.93
CA TYR A 198 5.75 -20.84 8.88
C TYR A 198 4.37 -20.28 8.55
N ALA A 199 3.58 -20.98 7.71
CA ALA A 199 2.21 -20.57 7.44
C ALA A 199 1.36 -20.63 8.72
N ARG A 200 1.48 -21.72 9.50
CA ARG A 200 0.81 -21.85 10.81
C ARG A 200 1.26 -20.78 11.81
N THR A 201 2.56 -20.51 11.92
CA THR A 201 3.09 -19.44 12.76
C THR A 201 2.51 -18.06 12.40
N ARG A 202 2.37 -17.78 11.08
CA ARG A 202 1.75 -16.52 10.64
C ARG A 202 0.27 -16.42 11.00
N ALA A 203 -0.47 -17.52 10.89
CA ALA A 203 -1.88 -17.56 11.30
C ALA A 203 -2.02 -17.29 12.81
N SER A 204 -1.22 -17.98 13.65
CA SER A 204 -1.27 -17.81 15.10
C SER A 204 -0.85 -16.40 15.55
N VAL A 205 0.15 -15.77 14.90
CA VAL A 205 0.53 -14.38 15.22
C VAL A 205 -0.55 -13.39 14.76
N GLY A 206 -1.24 -13.68 13.65
CA GLY A 206 -2.39 -12.89 13.20
C GLY A 206 -3.50 -12.89 14.24
N GLN A 207 -3.85 -14.06 14.78
CA GLN A 207 -4.87 -14.19 15.83
C GLN A 207 -4.46 -13.51 17.14
N LEU A 208 -3.20 -13.63 17.55
CA LEU A 208 -2.66 -12.91 18.71
C LEU A 208 -2.77 -11.40 18.52
N ASN A 209 -2.36 -10.88 17.35
CA ASN A 209 -2.44 -9.45 17.05
C ASN A 209 -3.89 -8.94 17.05
N ALA A 210 -4.83 -9.67 16.47
CA ALA A 210 -6.25 -9.30 16.50
C ALA A 210 -6.79 -9.24 17.95
N THR A 211 -6.40 -10.21 18.79
CA THR A 211 -6.78 -10.19 20.23
C THR A 211 -6.19 -8.97 20.94
N LEU A 212 -4.90 -8.66 20.69
CA LEU A 212 -4.24 -7.50 21.28
C LEU A 212 -4.84 -6.17 20.80
N GLU A 213 -5.14 -6.04 19.52
CA GLU A 213 -5.77 -4.85 18.92
C GLU A 213 -7.15 -4.61 19.53
N ASN A 214 -7.99 -5.64 19.61
CA ASN A 214 -9.30 -5.55 20.24
C ASN A 214 -9.19 -5.12 21.72
N ASN A 215 -8.25 -5.69 22.48
CA ASN A 215 -8.08 -5.36 23.89
C ASN A 215 -7.55 -3.93 24.09
N VAL A 216 -6.62 -3.47 23.26
CA VAL A 216 -6.11 -2.09 23.35
C VAL A 216 -7.19 -1.10 22.97
N SER A 217 -7.96 -1.39 21.91
CA SER A 217 -9.07 -0.53 21.47
C SER A 217 -10.23 -0.51 22.48
N GLY A 218 -10.50 -1.66 23.12
CA GLY A 218 -11.53 -1.83 24.16
C GLY A 218 -11.05 -1.59 25.59
N MET A 219 -9.88 -0.95 25.80
CA MET A 219 -9.28 -0.85 27.14
C MET A 219 -10.18 -0.15 28.16
N GLU A 220 -10.95 0.84 27.75
CA GLU A 220 -11.91 1.51 28.63
C GLU A 220 -12.99 0.55 29.14
N VAL A 221 -13.54 -0.30 28.26
CA VAL A 221 -14.53 -1.32 28.63
C VAL A 221 -13.90 -2.35 29.57
N ILE A 222 -12.69 -2.83 29.25
CA ILE A 222 -11.98 -3.78 30.11
C ILE A 222 -11.80 -3.21 31.53
N LYS A 223 -11.47 -1.92 31.64
CA LYS A 223 -11.27 -1.24 32.92
C LYS A 223 -12.57 -1.02 33.68
N THR A 224 -13.63 -0.60 33.00
CA THR A 224 -14.94 -0.34 33.63
C THR A 224 -15.63 -1.61 34.09
N GLU A 225 -15.47 -2.72 33.35
CA GLU A 225 -16.08 -4.02 33.67
C GLU A 225 -15.18 -4.93 34.54
N HIS A 226 -13.99 -4.44 34.96
CA HIS A 226 -13.01 -5.22 35.73
C HIS A 226 -12.63 -6.56 35.09
N ALA A 227 -12.52 -6.57 33.75
CA ALA A 227 -12.29 -7.79 32.95
C ALA A 227 -10.80 -8.06 32.68
N GLU A 228 -9.86 -7.36 33.34
CA GLU A 228 -8.41 -7.45 33.06
C GLU A 228 -7.88 -8.88 33.17
N ARG A 229 -8.37 -9.63 34.15
CA ARG A 229 -7.93 -11.01 34.37
C ARG A 229 -8.38 -11.92 33.22
N PHE A 230 -9.63 -11.78 32.81
CA PHE A 230 -10.21 -12.56 31.71
C PHE A 230 -9.46 -12.31 30.40
N GLU A 231 -9.27 -11.05 30.04
CA GLU A 231 -8.55 -10.69 28.81
C GLU A 231 -7.06 -11.04 28.87
N SER A 232 -6.44 -10.95 30.06
CA SER A 232 -5.05 -11.40 30.23
C SER A 232 -4.90 -12.92 30.04
N GLU A 233 -5.90 -13.72 30.42
CA GLU A 233 -5.93 -15.16 30.16
C GLU A 233 -6.09 -15.46 28.68
N ARG A 234 -7.01 -14.76 27.96
CA ARG A 234 -7.18 -14.88 26.50
C ARG A 234 -5.90 -14.57 25.73
N VAL A 235 -5.21 -13.48 26.09
CA VAL A 235 -3.92 -13.12 25.47
C VAL A 235 -2.85 -14.18 25.77
N ARG A 236 -2.84 -14.74 27.00
CA ARG A 236 -1.90 -15.81 27.37
C ARG A 236 -2.12 -17.06 26.54
N ASP A 237 -3.37 -17.45 26.29
CA ASP A 237 -3.71 -18.62 25.49
C ASP A 237 -3.33 -18.42 24.02
N ALA A 238 -3.68 -17.28 23.41
CA ALA A 238 -3.27 -16.94 22.06
C ALA A 238 -1.73 -16.85 21.90
N SER A 239 -1.05 -16.28 22.91
CA SER A 239 0.42 -16.23 22.96
C SER A 239 1.03 -17.63 23.09
N ARG A 240 0.40 -18.54 23.82
CA ARG A 240 0.85 -19.93 23.95
C ARG A 240 0.73 -20.68 22.63
N GLU A 241 -0.40 -20.50 21.92
CA GLU A 241 -0.58 -21.12 20.60
C GLU A 241 0.47 -20.62 19.60
N TYR A 242 0.73 -19.30 19.57
CA TYR A 242 1.81 -18.74 18.78
C TYR A 242 3.18 -19.32 19.18
N TYR A 243 3.48 -19.42 20.50
CA TYR A 243 4.73 -20.00 20.99
C TYR A 243 4.92 -21.43 20.48
N ASP A 244 3.90 -22.28 20.58
CA ASP A 244 3.98 -23.68 20.18
C ASP A 244 4.17 -23.83 18.66
N ALA A 245 3.42 -23.05 17.86
CA ALA A 245 3.57 -23.00 16.40
C ALA A 245 4.96 -22.50 15.97
N ASN A 246 5.44 -21.44 16.62
CA ASN A 246 6.76 -20.86 16.31
C ASN A 246 7.90 -21.78 16.76
N TRP A 247 7.77 -22.44 17.91
CA TRP A 247 8.77 -23.38 18.41
C TRP A 247 8.91 -24.59 17.47
N ASP A 248 7.80 -25.12 16.94
CA ASP A 248 7.82 -26.19 15.94
C ASP A 248 8.52 -25.75 14.64
N ALA A 249 8.33 -24.52 14.20
CA ALA A 249 9.06 -23.97 13.05
C ALA A 249 10.56 -23.79 13.36
N ILE A 250 10.90 -23.26 14.56
CA ILE A 250 12.28 -23.05 15.02
C ILE A 250 13.03 -24.39 15.12
N THR A 251 12.46 -25.40 15.74
CA THR A 251 13.09 -26.73 15.88
C THR A 251 13.42 -27.37 14.54
N THR A 252 12.55 -27.16 13.55
CA THR A 252 12.85 -27.58 12.17
C THR A 252 13.98 -26.74 11.56
N ARG A 253 13.98 -25.42 11.76
CA ARG A 253 14.98 -24.50 11.21
C ARG A 253 16.37 -24.75 11.77
N ILE A 254 16.52 -24.98 13.08
CA ILE A 254 17.83 -25.18 13.72
C ILE A 254 18.53 -26.45 13.25
N THR A 255 17.82 -27.42 12.68
CA THR A 255 18.45 -28.61 12.09
C THR A 255 19.07 -28.35 10.71
N PHE A 256 18.70 -27.24 10.04
CA PHE A 256 19.10 -26.97 8.66
C PHE A 256 20.61 -26.75 8.50
N PHE A 257 21.17 -25.76 9.20
CA PHE A 257 22.58 -25.42 9.07
C PHE A 257 23.52 -26.56 9.56
N PRO A 258 23.29 -27.23 10.69
CA PRO A 258 24.10 -28.38 11.09
C PRO A 258 24.09 -29.50 10.06
N THR A 259 22.95 -29.80 9.46
CA THR A 259 22.87 -30.83 8.42
C THR A 259 23.61 -30.40 7.15
N LEU A 260 23.45 -29.16 6.71
CA LEU A 260 24.20 -28.59 5.59
C LEU A 260 25.72 -28.66 5.82
N THR A 261 26.20 -28.24 7.00
CA THR A 261 27.63 -28.30 7.34
C THR A 261 28.13 -29.74 7.42
N THR A 262 27.32 -30.69 7.91
CA THR A 262 27.68 -32.10 7.96
C THR A 262 27.82 -32.68 6.55
N VAL A 263 26.84 -32.48 5.67
CA VAL A 263 26.89 -32.95 4.27
C VAL A 263 28.07 -32.35 3.52
N SER A 264 28.31 -31.04 3.70
CA SER A 264 29.46 -30.36 3.10
C SER A 264 30.77 -30.85 3.66
N GLY A 265 30.85 -31.08 4.99
CA GLY A 265 32.03 -31.66 5.63
C GLY A 265 32.35 -33.08 5.15
N LEU A 266 31.32 -33.90 4.94
CA LEU A 266 31.50 -35.22 4.34
C LEU A 266 31.97 -35.12 2.89
N GLY A 267 31.41 -34.20 2.08
CA GLY A 267 31.89 -33.94 0.73
C GLY A 267 33.33 -33.45 0.68
N PHE A 268 33.71 -32.55 1.62
CA PHE A 268 35.07 -32.09 1.79
C PHE A 268 36.01 -33.25 2.19
N ALA A 269 35.63 -34.08 3.16
CA ALA A 269 36.41 -35.23 3.61
C ALA A 269 36.58 -36.27 2.47
N LEU A 270 35.52 -36.51 1.67
CA LEU A 270 35.60 -37.38 0.50
C LEU A 270 36.58 -36.83 -0.54
N THR A 271 36.46 -35.54 -0.88
CA THR A 271 37.37 -34.90 -1.84
C THR A 271 38.80 -34.89 -1.32
N PHE A 272 38.99 -34.69 0.00
CA PHE A 272 40.31 -34.79 0.64
C PHE A 272 40.89 -36.17 0.53
N ALA A 273 40.13 -37.20 0.92
CA ALA A 273 40.63 -38.59 0.91
C ALA A 273 41.00 -39.05 -0.53
N VAL A 274 40.12 -38.82 -1.51
CA VAL A 274 40.36 -39.19 -2.90
C VAL A 274 41.50 -38.37 -3.51
N GLY A 275 41.51 -37.05 -3.30
CA GLY A 275 42.53 -36.15 -3.83
C GLY A 275 43.93 -36.47 -3.24
N ALA A 276 44.03 -36.65 -1.90
CA ALA A 276 45.26 -37.04 -1.25
C ALA A 276 45.81 -38.40 -1.72
N PHE A 277 44.88 -39.37 -1.88
CA PHE A 277 45.26 -40.69 -2.40
C PHE A 277 45.83 -40.57 -3.84
N TRP A 278 45.21 -39.75 -4.69
CA TRP A 278 45.69 -39.54 -6.08
C TRP A 278 46.99 -38.75 -6.14
N VAL A 279 47.24 -37.83 -5.25
CA VAL A 279 48.56 -37.17 -5.14
C VAL A 279 49.65 -38.16 -4.76
N LEU A 280 49.38 -39.08 -3.80
CA LEU A 280 50.37 -40.02 -3.27
C LEU A 280 50.59 -41.23 -4.21
N GLN A 281 49.55 -41.85 -4.74
CA GLN A 281 49.62 -43.11 -5.49
C GLN A 281 49.30 -42.97 -6.98
N GLY A 282 48.85 -41.79 -7.40
CA GLY A 282 48.36 -41.54 -8.77
C GLY A 282 46.87 -41.88 -8.96
N PRO A 283 46.29 -41.50 -10.10
CA PRO A 283 44.90 -41.76 -10.41
C PRO A 283 44.65 -43.26 -10.65
N PRO A 284 43.40 -43.75 -10.36
CA PRO A 284 43.00 -45.10 -10.71
C PRO A 284 42.99 -45.31 -12.22
N ALA A 285 43.02 -46.55 -12.69
CA ALA A 285 43.18 -46.93 -14.11
C ALA A 285 42.13 -46.32 -15.06
N PHE A 286 40.96 -45.94 -14.57
CA PHE A 286 39.89 -45.32 -15.34
C PHE A 286 39.97 -43.77 -15.38
N ALA A 287 40.86 -43.15 -14.61
CA ALA A 287 41.00 -41.70 -14.53
C ALA A 287 42.32 -41.24 -15.14
N SER A 288 42.31 -40.20 -15.92
CA SER A 288 43.49 -39.63 -16.56
C SER A 288 43.95 -38.37 -15.85
N GLY A 289 45.27 -38.12 -15.82
CA GLY A 289 45.88 -36.92 -15.25
C GLY A 289 46.30 -37.09 -13.78
N ARG A 290 47.58 -36.77 -13.47
CA ARG A 290 48.07 -36.70 -12.09
C ARG A 290 47.58 -35.43 -11.44
N VAL A 291 47.06 -35.52 -10.22
CA VAL A 291 46.71 -34.39 -9.39
C VAL A 291 47.99 -33.90 -8.68
N THR A 292 48.32 -32.65 -8.84
CA THR A 292 49.44 -32.02 -8.10
C THR A 292 49.00 -31.59 -6.71
N ALA A 293 49.99 -31.30 -5.81
CA ALA A 293 49.68 -30.81 -4.48
C ALA A 293 48.99 -29.44 -4.52
N GLY A 294 49.37 -28.55 -5.45
CA GLY A 294 48.73 -27.25 -5.63
C GLY A 294 47.31 -27.36 -6.18
N GLU A 295 47.06 -28.23 -7.18
CA GLU A 295 45.70 -28.53 -7.63
C GLU A 295 44.83 -29.09 -6.51
N PHE A 296 45.35 -30.00 -5.70
CA PHE A 296 44.64 -30.56 -4.55
C PHE A 296 44.20 -29.47 -3.56
N VAL A 297 45.11 -28.55 -3.20
CA VAL A 297 44.78 -27.40 -2.31
C VAL A 297 43.72 -26.50 -2.95
N THR A 298 43.83 -26.23 -4.26
CA THR A 298 42.82 -25.45 -5.00
C THR A 298 41.42 -26.11 -4.92
N PHE A 299 41.36 -27.46 -5.11
CA PHE A 299 40.10 -28.21 -4.96
C PHE A 299 39.52 -28.08 -3.54
N MET A 300 40.37 -28.14 -2.50
CA MET A 300 39.93 -27.99 -1.12
C MET A 300 39.33 -26.64 -0.87
N LEU A 301 39.98 -25.58 -1.34
CA LEU A 301 39.49 -24.20 -1.18
C LEU A 301 38.17 -23.97 -1.90
N TYR A 302 38.03 -24.48 -3.11
CA TYR A 302 36.78 -24.34 -3.88
C TYR A 302 35.64 -25.17 -3.30
N THR A 303 35.91 -26.39 -2.78
CA THR A 303 34.87 -27.21 -2.17
C THR A 303 34.22 -26.50 -0.97
N GLN A 304 34.97 -25.75 -0.19
CA GLN A 304 34.43 -24.96 0.93
C GLN A 304 33.53 -23.80 0.47
N GLN A 305 33.74 -23.28 -0.72
CA GLN A 305 32.96 -22.14 -1.23
C GLN A 305 31.54 -22.50 -1.66
N PHE A 306 31.19 -23.79 -1.84
CA PHE A 306 29.86 -24.23 -2.27
C PHE A 306 28.78 -24.17 -1.18
N ILE A 307 29.16 -24.09 0.11
CA ILE A 307 28.20 -24.16 1.24
C ILE A 307 27.23 -22.97 1.21
N TRP A 308 27.76 -21.77 1.08
CA TRP A 308 26.99 -20.51 1.12
C TRP A 308 25.97 -20.37 -0.03
N PRO A 309 26.33 -20.56 -1.29
CA PRO A 309 25.40 -20.41 -2.40
C PRO A 309 24.17 -21.31 -2.30
N VAL A 310 24.35 -22.56 -1.85
CA VAL A 310 23.24 -23.50 -1.70
C VAL A 310 22.30 -23.08 -0.57
N ALA A 311 22.84 -22.59 0.54
CA ALA A 311 22.01 -22.09 1.64
C ALA A 311 21.18 -20.85 1.24
N GLN A 312 21.74 -19.96 0.42
CA GLN A 312 21.06 -18.75 -0.04
C GLN A 312 19.98 -19.00 -1.09
N PHE A 313 20.10 -20.08 -1.88
CA PHE A 313 19.15 -20.37 -2.95
C PHE A 313 17.69 -20.44 -2.48
N GLY A 314 17.45 -21.04 -1.30
CA GLY A 314 16.11 -21.09 -0.71
C GLY A 314 15.54 -19.72 -0.37
N GLN A 315 16.39 -18.77 0.04
CA GLN A 315 15.98 -17.39 0.34
C GLN A 315 15.59 -16.64 -0.93
N ILE A 316 16.34 -16.83 -2.02
CA ILE A 316 16.02 -16.22 -3.33
C ILE A 316 14.67 -16.69 -3.84
N VAL A 317 14.39 -18.01 -3.78
CA VAL A 317 13.09 -18.57 -4.18
C VAL A 317 11.95 -17.97 -3.35
N ASN A 318 12.12 -17.87 -2.04
CA ASN A 318 11.12 -17.26 -1.16
C ASN A 318 10.94 -15.76 -1.46
N SER A 319 12.03 -15.02 -1.67
CA SER A 319 11.97 -13.60 -2.06
C SER A 319 11.25 -13.42 -3.40
N TYR A 320 11.55 -14.27 -4.40
CA TYR A 320 10.85 -14.25 -5.68
C TYR A 320 9.33 -14.48 -5.55
N GLN A 321 8.91 -15.46 -4.71
CA GLN A 321 7.48 -15.72 -4.49
C GLN A 321 6.76 -14.53 -3.84
N LYS A 322 7.38 -13.92 -2.82
CA LYS A 322 6.84 -12.71 -2.18
C LYS A 322 6.73 -11.56 -3.18
N THR A 323 7.79 -11.33 -3.92
CA THR A 323 7.87 -10.26 -4.92
C THR A 323 6.86 -10.46 -6.05
N ARG A 324 6.62 -11.72 -6.45
CA ARG A 324 5.57 -12.03 -7.41
C ARG A 324 4.19 -11.64 -6.90
N ALA A 325 3.85 -12.01 -5.66
CA ALA A 325 2.58 -11.64 -5.05
C ALA A 325 2.42 -10.11 -4.91
N SER A 326 3.49 -9.41 -4.48
CA SER A 326 3.51 -7.94 -4.44
C SER A 326 3.33 -7.31 -5.83
N SER A 327 3.98 -7.88 -6.85
CA SER A 327 3.82 -7.44 -8.24
C SER A 327 2.38 -7.61 -8.74
N GLU A 328 1.73 -8.72 -8.40
CA GLU A 328 0.33 -8.99 -8.76
C GLU A 328 -0.61 -7.95 -8.14
N ARG A 329 -0.40 -7.55 -6.87
CA ARG A 329 -1.20 -6.49 -6.22
C ARG A 329 -0.96 -5.10 -6.81
N VAL A 330 0.31 -4.73 -7.03
CA VAL A 330 0.64 -3.43 -7.63
C VAL A 330 0.07 -3.30 -9.05
N TYR A 331 0.22 -4.34 -9.87
CA TYR A 331 -0.35 -4.33 -11.22
C TYR A 331 -1.88 -4.45 -11.22
N GLY A 332 -2.49 -5.14 -10.24
CA GLY A 332 -3.93 -5.12 -10.03
C GLY A 332 -4.47 -3.70 -9.84
N LEU A 333 -3.74 -2.87 -9.07
CA LEU A 333 -4.10 -1.46 -8.92
C LEU A 333 -4.02 -0.68 -10.25
N PHE A 334 -3.02 -0.94 -11.10
CA PHE A 334 -2.93 -0.29 -12.42
C PHE A 334 -4.00 -0.74 -13.41
N GLU A 335 -4.46 -1.98 -13.30
CA GLU A 335 -5.50 -2.56 -14.17
C GLU A 335 -6.91 -2.21 -13.68
N GLU A 336 -7.08 -1.71 -12.44
CA GLU A 336 -8.38 -1.27 -11.92
C GLU A 336 -8.92 -0.12 -12.78
N ALA A 337 -10.13 -0.26 -13.31
CA ALA A 337 -10.77 0.76 -14.13
C ALA A 337 -11.72 1.58 -13.26
N PRO A 338 -11.69 2.93 -13.32
CA PRO A 338 -12.69 3.75 -12.66
C PRO A 338 -14.06 3.49 -13.28
N THR A 339 -15.10 3.36 -12.45
CA THR A 339 -16.49 3.21 -12.92
C THR A 339 -17.08 4.57 -13.28
N VAL A 340 -16.55 5.64 -12.70
CA VAL A 340 -16.92 7.04 -13.00
C VAL A 340 -15.74 7.71 -13.70
N ALA A 341 -15.95 8.13 -14.96
CA ALA A 341 -14.92 8.77 -15.77
C ALA A 341 -15.51 9.95 -16.57
N ASP A 342 -14.65 10.84 -17.03
CA ASP A 342 -15.06 11.92 -17.93
C ASP A 342 -15.56 11.34 -19.26
N PRO A 343 -16.61 11.94 -19.87
CA PRO A 343 -17.04 11.60 -21.22
C PRO A 343 -15.99 12.03 -22.25
N ALA A 344 -16.07 11.45 -23.46
CA ALA A 344 -15.12 11.77 -24.53
C ALA A 344 -15.23 13.22 -25.04
N ASP A 345 -16.42 13.83 -24.92
CA ASP A 345 -16.70 15.21 -25.30
C ASP A 345 -17.49 15.86 -24.15
N PRO A 346 -16.80 16.39 -23.11
CA PRO A 346 -17.44 16.89 -21.91
C PRO A 346 -18.15 18.23 -22.15
N TYR A 347 -19.33 18.37 -21.56
CA TYR A 347 -20.04 19.64 -21.48
C TYR A 347 -19.43 20.52 -20.37
N GLU A 348 -18.96 21.71 -20.72
CA GLU A 348 -18.32 22.66 -19.82
C GLU A 348 -18.83 24.09 -20.07
N PRO A 349 -20.00 24.46 -19.52
CA PRO A 349 -20.54 25.82 -19.63
C PRO A 349 -19.71 26.83 -18.81
N ASP A 350 -19.83 28.13 -19.12
CA ASP A 350 -19.11 29.20 -18.39
C ASP A 350 -19.54 29.34 -16.91
N GLY A 351 -20.74 28.84 -16.53
CA GLY A 351 -21.31 28.83 -15.18
C GLY A 351 -22.55 27.94 -15.15
N LEU A 352 -23.08 27.66 -13.95
CA LEU A 352 -24.31 26.92 -13.76
C LEU A 352 -25.42 27.86 -13.28
N ASP A 353 -26.62 27.74 -13.87
CA ASP A 353 -27.82 28.45 -13.39
C ASP A 353 -28.33 27.82 -12.08
N GLY A 354 -28.06 26.52 -11.90
CA GLY A 354 -28.30 25.79 -10.67
C GLY A 354 -29.61 25.01 -10.62
N ALA A 355 -30.32 24.79 -11.75
CA ALA A 355 -31.45 23.88 -11.76
C ALA A 355 -30.97 22.43 -11.59
N VAL A 356 -31.56 21.68 -10.64
CA VAL A 356 -31.21 20.26 -10.41
C VAL A 356 -32.47 19.40 -10.52
N ALA A 357 -32.38 18.29 -11.27
CA ALA A 357 -33.48 17.34 -11.33
C ALA A 357 -32.98 15.90 -11.24
N TYR A 358 -33.74 15.08 -10.50
CA TYR A 358 -33.61 13.62 -10.43
C TYR A 358 -34.84 13.02 -11.08
N ASP A 359 -34.65 12.05 -11.97
CA ASP A 359 -35.73 11.37 -12.69
C ASP A 359 -35.58 9.86 -12.52
N ASP A 360 -36.48 9.25 -11.76
CA ASP A 360 -36.58 7.81 -11.46
C ASP A 360 -35.23 7.17 -11.05
N VAL A 361 -34.49 7.86 -10.18
CA VAL A 361 -33.12 7.47 -9.80
C VAL A 361 -33.14 6.30 -8.84
N THR A 362 -32.46 5.21 -9.25
CA THR A 362 -32.21 4.03 -8.40
C THR A 362 -30.72 3.81 -8.26
N PHE A 363 -30.27 3.49 -7.04
CA PHE A 363 -28.87 3.25 -6.76
C PHE A 363 -28.68 2.24 -5.62
N SER A 364 -27.68 1.35 -5.80
CA SER A 364 -27.29 0.34 -4.82
C SER A 364 -25.79 0.39 -4.55
N TYR A 365 -25.41 0.38 -3.28
CA TYR A 365 -24.02 0.14 -2.90
C TYR A 365 -23.67 -1.33 -3.07
N ARG A 366 -22.56 -1.63 -3.77
CA ARG A 366 -22.02 -2.98 -3.89
C ARG A 366 -21.01 -3.19 -2.75
N ARG A 367 -21.32 -4.07 -1.81
CA ARG A 367 -20.34 -4.54 -0.83
C ARG A 367 -19.42 -5.55 -1.52
N GLY A 368 -18.12 -5.56 -1.17
CA GLY A 368 -17.12 -6.41 -1.80
C GLY A 368 -17.51 -7.88 -1.86
N GLU A 369 -16.88 -8.64 -2.78
CA GLU A 369 -17.06 -10.08 -2.94
C GLU A 369 -16.68 -10.83 -1.66
N ASP A 370 -17.62 -10.96 -0.74
CA ASP A 370 -17.59 -12.06 0.22
C ASP A 370 -18.02 -13.34 -0.51
N THR A 371 -17.36 -14.44 -0.18
CA THR A 371 -17.44 -15.76 -0.81
C THR A 371 -18.86 -16.37 -0.91
N ASP A 372 -19.92 -15.62 -0.60
CA ASP A 372 -21.30 -16.11 -0.53
C ASP A 372 -22.35 -15.19 -1.19
N GLY A 373 -22.01 -14.57 -2.31
CA GLY A 373 -22.96 -13.83 -3.14
C GLY A 373 -23.09 -12.35 -2.72
N SER A 374 -22.80 -11.43 -3.67
CA SER A 374 -22.81 -9.99 -3.48
C SER A 374 -24.09 -9.49 -2.77
N THR A 375 -23.96 -9.05 -1.52
CA THR A 375 -25.01 -8.26 -0.87
C THR A 375 -24.95 -6.83 -1.37
N SER A 376 -25.82 -6.50 -2.33
CA SER A 376 -26.04 -5.11 -2.73
C SER A 376 -27.10 -4.49 -1.82
N PHE A 377 -26.80 -3.34 -1.25
CA PHE A 377 -27.75 -2.56 -0.47
C PHE A 377 -28.35 -1.46 -1.33
N ARG A 378 -29.68 -1.54 -1.62
CA ARG A 378 -30.38 -0.52 -2.36
C ARG A 378 -30.59 0.72 -1.48
N ALA A 379 -29.93 1.82 -1.85
CA ALA A 379 -29.98 3.06 -1.08
C ALA A 379 -31.02 4.05 -1.62
N LEU A 380 -31.30 4.05 -2.94
CA LEU A 380 -32.37 4.83 -3.57
C LEU A 380 -33.18 3.92 -4.52
N ASP A 381 -34.49 4.13 -4.57
CA ASP A 381 -35.45 3.31 -5.33
C ASP A 381 -36.50 4.20 -6.02
N GLY A 382 -36.22 4.62 -7.24
CA GLY A 382 -37.12 5.44 -8.06
C GLY A 382 -37.33 6.85 -7.51
N VAL A 383 -36.26 7.53 -7.08
CA VAL A 383 -36.34 8.89 -6.54
C VAL A 383 -36.47 9.91 -7.66
N SER A 384 -37.52 10.75 -7.59
CA SER A 384 -37.72 11.90 -8.49
C SER A 384 -37.93 13.17 -7.67
N LEU A 385 -37.11 14.21 -7.93
CA LEU A 385 -37.23 15.52 -7.31
C LEU A 385 -36.70 16.60 -8.26
N SER A 386 -37.09 17.84 -8.03
CA SER A 386 -36.59 18.99 -8.77
C SER A 386 -36.28 20.16 -7.84
N VAL A 387 -35.28 20.94 -8.19
CA VAL A 387 -34.84 22.17 -7.49
C VAL A 387 -34.69 23.24 -8.56
N GLU A 388 -35.38 24.36 -8.39
CA GLU A 388 -35.28 25.49 -9.29
C GLU A 388 -34.01 26.34 -8.98
N PRO A 389 -33.50 27.14 -9.93
CA PRO A 389 -32.39 28.02 -9.68
C PRO A 389 -32.65 28.98 -8.48
N GLY A 390 -31.73 28.99 -7.51
CA GLY A 390 -31.86 29.81 -6.30
C GLY A 390 -32.82 29.27 -5.23
N GLU A 391 -33.50 28.13 -5.47
CA GLU A 391 -34.37 27.47 -4.50
C GLU A 391 -33.54 26.77 -3.41
N THR A 392 -33.99 26.86 -2.17
CA THR A 392 -33.46 26.10 -1.04
C THR A 392 -34.37 24.94 -0.73
N ILE A 393 -33.89 23.70 -0.91
CA ILE A 393 -34.64 22.51 -0.52
C ILE A 393 -34.05 21.84 0.72
N GLY A 394 -34.94 21.28 1.56
CA GLY A 394 -34.60 20.41 2.68
C GLY A 394 -34.80 18.94 2.32
N VAL A 395 -33.83 18.07 2.63
CA VAL A 395 -34.00 16.61 2.51
C VAL A 395 -33.92 16.00 3.92
N VAL A 396 -35.01 15.40 4.37
CA VAL A 396 -35.16 14.87 5.72
C VAL A 396 -35.58 13.40 5.70
N GLY A 397 -35.48 12.73 6.83
CA GLY A 397 -35.89 11.33 6.96
C GLY A 397 -35.06 10.57 7.98
N PRO A 398 -35.41 9.33 8.31
CA PRO A 398 -34.66 8.49 9.23
C PRO A 398 -33.21 8.23 8.79
N THR A 399 -32.39 7.80 9.74
CA THR A 399 -31.02 7.32 9.41
C THR A 399 -31.10 6.11 8.46
N GLY A 400 -30.27 6.09 7.44
CA GLY A 400 -30.29 5.02 6.42
C GLY A 400 -31.31 5.20 5.30
N SER A 401 -32.09 6.31 5.27
CA SER A 401 -33.11 6.52 4.22
C SER A 401 -32.57 6.90 2.84
N GLY A 402 -31.25 7.11 2.68
CA GLY A 402 -30.62 7.42 1.38
C GLY A 402 -30.25 8.91 1.17
N LYS A 403 -30.47 9.80 2.15
CA LYS A 403 -30.21 11.25 2.02
C LYS A 403 -28.80 11.60 1.53
N SER A 404 -27.77 11.09 2.20
CA SER A 404 -26.37 11.37 1.81
C SER A 404 -26.00 10.71 0.48
N THR A 405 -26.69 9.61 0.10
CA THR A 405 -26.52 8.97 -1.21
C THR A 405 -26.99 9.89 -2.34
N LEU A 406 -28.14 10.53 -2.16
CA LEU A 406 -28.68 11.48 -3.13
C LEU A 406 -27.63 12.54 -3.49
N VAL A 407 -27.00 13.14 -2.50
CA VAL A 407 -25.98 14.15 -2.71
C VAL A 407 -24.68 13.60 -3.33
N ARG A 408 -24.25 12.42 -2.92
CA ARG A 408 -23.05 11.79 -3.48
C ARG A 408 -23.21 11.49 -4.98
N LEU A 409 -24.43 11.22 -5.43
CA LEU A 409 -24.75 11.04 -6.84
C LEU A 409 -24.72 12.40 -7.59
N LEU A 410 -25.20 13.49 -7.00
CA LEU A 410 -25.15 14.82 -7.64
C LEU A 410 -23.70 15.27 -7.93
N VAL A 411 -22.79 15.09 -6.96
CA VAL A 411 -21.37 15.42 -7.17
C VAL A 411 -20.62 14.31 -7.94
N ARG A 412 -21.37 13.34 -8.45
CA ARG A 412 -20.89 12.23 -9.26
C ARG A 412 -19.70 11.50 -8.61
N LEU A 413 -19.84 11.16 -7.29
CA LEU A 413 -18.94 10.20 -6.64
C LEU A 413 -19.28 8.75 -7.04
N TYR A 414 -20.52 8.55 -7.52
CA TYR A 414 -21.05 7.33 -8.10
C TYR A 414 -21.99 7.70 -9.25
N ASP A 415 -22.18 6.82 -10.22
CA ASP A 415 -23.23 6.93 -11.21
C ASP A 415 -24.45 6.09 -10.78
N PRO A 416 -25.71 6.51 -11.05
CA PRO A 416 -26.91 5.75 -10.69
C PRO A 416 -27.01 4.44 -11.47
N ASP A 417 -27.64 3.41 -10.88
CA ASP A 417 -27.92 2.13 -11.54
C ASP A 417 -28.96 2.31 -12.65
N SER A 418 -29.97 3.17 -12.44
CA SER A 418 -30.97 3.56 -13.43
C SER A 418 -31.51 4.97 -13.14
N GLY A 419 -32.17 5.57 -14.12
CA GLY A 419 -32.62 6.96 -14.07
C GLY A 419 -31.53 7.95 -14.47
N SER A 420 -31.81 9.24 -14.28
CA SER A 420 -30.90 10.31 -14.62
C SER A 420 -30.90 11.43 -13.57
N ILE A 421 -29.77 12.11 -13.45
CA ILE A 421 -29.62 13.31 -12.65
C ILE A 421 -29.12 14.39 -13.58
N SER A 422 -29.80 15.52 -13.61
CA SER A 422 -29.43 16.63 -14.49
C SER A 422 -29.17 17.92 -13.71
N VAL A 423 -28.23 18.69 -14.23
CA VAL A 423 -27.95 20.06 -13.83
C VAL A 423 -28.17 20.95 -15.05
N ASP A 424 -29.03 21.96 -14.94
CA ASP A 424 -29.43 22.88 -16.01
C ASP A 424 -29.90 22.14 -17.28
N GLY A 425 -30.62 21.02 -17.07
CA GLY A 425 -31.16 20.18 -18.14
C GLY A 425 -30.17 19.24 -18.83
N HIS A 426 -28.89 19.20 -18.40
CA HIS A 426 -27.88 18.29 -18.90
C HIS A 426 -27.59 17.19 -17.88
N ASP A 427 -27.46 15.95 -18.33
CA ASP A 427 -27.13 14.85 -17.43
C ASP A 427 -25.75 15.07 -16.79
N VAL A 428 -25.61 14.80 -15.50
CA VAL A 428 -24.33 14.95 -14.78
C VAL A 428 -23.22 14.08 -15.41
N ARG A 429 -23.57 13.05 -16.17
CA ARG A 429 -22.63 12.18 -16.89
C ARG A 429 -22.03 12.83 -18.13
N ASP A 430 -22.64 13.89 -18.63
CA ASP A 430 -22.16 14.63 -19.80
C ASP A 430 -21.12 15.71 -19.42
N PHE A 431 -21.06 16.11 -18.15
CA PHE A 431 -20.06 17.07 -17.67
C PHE A 431 -18.68 16.43 -17.46
N SER A 432 -17.62 17.24 -17.61
CA SER A 432 -16.34 16.84 -16.98
C SER A 432 -16.48 16.88 -15.46
N LEU A 433 -15.87 15.90 -14.79
CA LEU A 433 -15.90 15.80 -13.31
C LEU A 433 -15.35 17.07 -12.64
N ALA A 434 -14.29 17.64 -13.23
CA ALA A 434 -13.68 18.85 -12.73
C ALA A 434 -14.64 20.04 -12.79
N HIS A 435 -15.37 20.20 -13.92
CA HIS A 435 -16.32 21.29 -14.12
C HIS A 435 -17.54 21.14 -13.19
N LEU A 436 -18.20 19.98 -13.20
CA LEU A 436 -19.33 19.70 -12.31
C LEU A 436 -18.98 19.95 -10.83
N ARG A 437 -17.87 19.38 -10.39
CA ARG A 437 -17.42 19.51 -9.00
C ARG A 437 -16.93 20.91 -8.65
N ARG A 438 -16.53 21.74 -9.60
CA ARG A 438 -16.25 23.16 -9.39
C ARG A 438 -17.52 23.93 -9.13
N GLY A 439 -18.57 23.71 -9.90
CA GLY A 439 -19.87 24.39 -9.75
C GLY A 439 -20.67 23.93 -8.54
N VAL A 440 -20.39 22.73 -7.98
CA VAL A 440 -21.11 22.20 -6.81
C VAL A 440 -20.20 22.24 -5.56
N GLY A 441 -20.58 23.04 -4.55
CA GLY A 441 -19.96 23.07 -3.23
C GLY A 441 -20.56 21.99 -2.33
N TYR A 442 -19.72 21.15 -1.74
CA TYR A 442 -20.16 20.08 -0.84
C TYR A 442 -19.55 20.23 0.55
N VAL A 443 -20.41 20.42 1.55
CA VAL A 443 -20.06 20.41 2.97
C VAL A 443 -20.50 19.07 3.55
N SER A 444 -19.54 18.22 3.90
CA SER A 444 -19.81 16.90 4.46
C SER A 444 -20.11 16.94 5.95
N GLN A 445 -20.84 15.94 6.45
CA GLN A 445 -21.18 15.74 7.85
C GLN A 445 -19.95 15.74 8.77
N GLU A 446 -18.89 15.07 8.38
CA GLU A 446 -17.60 15.06 9.06
C GLU A 446 -16.55 15.78 8.19
N PRO A 447 -16.26 17.06 8.45
CA PRO A 447 -15.33 17.83 7.64
C PRO A 447 -13.89 17.34 7.85
N PHE A 448 -13.26 16.94 6.74
CA PHE A 448 -11.88 16.51 6.74
C PHE A 448 -10.93 17.70 6.51
N LEU A 449 -9.94 17.83 7.39
CA LEU A 449 -8.84 18.79 7.24
C LEU A 449 -7.54 18.04 6.97
N PHE A 450 -6.83 18.49 5.93
CA PHE A 450 -5.52 17.96 5.59
C PHE A 450 -4.47 18.46 6.57
N TYR A 451 -3.44 17.66 6.77
CA TYR A 451 -2.26 18.16 7.48
C TYR A 451 -1.65 19.33 6.70
N GLY A 452 -1.50 20.45 7.35
CA GLY A 452 -1.07 21.71 6.76
C GLY A 452 -1.54 22.89 7.58
N THR A 453 -1.40 24.10 7.05
CA THR A 453 -1.85 25.33 7.69
C THR A 453 -3.36 25.52 7.53
N VAL A 454 -3.94 26.39 8.35
CA VAL A 454 -5.34 26.83 8.19
C VAL A 454 -5.55 27.46 6.80
N ALA A 455 -4.60 28.29 6.34
CA ALA A 455 -4.67 28.94 5.03
C ALA A 455 -4.70 27.91 3.89
N GLU A 456 -3.82 26.90 3.91
CA GLU A 456 -3.80 25.81 2.92
C GLU A 456 -5.11 25.02 2.91
N ASN A 457 -5.70 24.80 4.09
CA ASN A 457 -6.97 24.11 4.17
C ASN A 457 -8.15 24.93 3.64
N ILE A 458 -8.16 26.25 3.79
CA ILE A 458 -9.20 27.11 3.22
C ILE A 458 -9.02 27.27 1.70
N ALA A 459 -7.79 27.39 1.21
CA ALA A 459 -7.47 27.48 -0.21
C ALA A 459 -7.55 26.14 -0.95
N TYR A 460 -7.78 25.03 -0.25
CA TYR A 460 -7.75 23.70 -0.84
C TYR A 460 -8.81 23.55 -1.95
N GLY A 461 -8.37 23.13 -3.14
CA GLY A 461 -9.22 22.99 -4.33
C GLY A 461 -9.36 24.27 -5.16
N THR A 462 -8.61 25.33 -4.81
CA THR A 462 -8.35 26.48 -5.68
C THR A 462 -6.94 26.38 -6.27
N ASP A 463 -6.73 26.95 -7.46
CA ASP A 463 -5.40 26.97 -8.10
C ASP A 463 -4.49 28.08 -7.54
N GLU A 464 -4.83 28.65 -6.38
CA GLU A 464 -4.13 29.78 -5.80
C GLU A 464 -3.06 29.37 -4.81
N ASP A 465 -1.93 30.04 -4.87
CA ASP A 465 -0.89 29.92 -3.83
C ASP A 465 -1.34 30.68 -2.57
N PRO A 466 -1.63 30.00 -1.44
CA PRO A 466 -2.12 30.61 -0.21
C PRO A 466 -1.14 31.59 0.45
N THR A 467 0.11 31.66 -0.03
CA THR A 467 1.14 32.60 0.47
C THR A 467 1.06 33.96 -0.17
N THR A 468 0.37 34.12 -1.30
CA THR A 468 0.22 35.40 -1.99
C THR A 468 -0.74 36.34 -1.26
N GLU A 469 -0.51 37.65 -1.34
CA GLU A 469 -1.34 38.66 -0.69
C GLU A 469 -2.80 38.63 -1.18
N ALA A 470 -2.99 38.39 -2.51
CA ALA A 470 -4.32 38.32 -3.11
C ALA A 470 -5.12 37.09 -2.62
N ALA A 471 -4.48 35.91 -2.59
CA ALA A 471 -5.08 34.69 -2.05
C ALA A 471 -5.39 34.84 -0.55
N ARG A 472 -4.46 35.43 0.21
CA ARG A 472 -4.64 35.69 1.65
C ARG A 472 -5.85 36.55 1.92
N ALA A 473 -6.04 37.63 1.17
CA ALA A 473 -7.24 38.49 1.31
C ALA A 473 -8.53 37.74 0.99
N GLY A 474 -8.51 36.82 -0.01
CA GLY A 474 -9.63 35.94 -0.32
C GLY A 474 -9.91 34.92 0.79
N ILE A 475 -8.88 34.30 1.33
CA ILE A 475 -8.94 33.34 2.45
C ILE A 475 -9.55 34.02 3.69
N GLU A 476 -9.10 35.23 4.02
CA GLU A 476 -9.64 36.00 5.16
C GLU A 476 -11.12 36.38 4.96
N ARG A 477 -11.53 36.79 3.76
CA ARG A 477 -12.95 37.05 3.46
C ARG A 477 -13.80 35.81 3.67
N ALA A 478 -13.39 34.67 3.10
CA ALA A 478 -14.10 33.42 3.27
C ALA A 478 -14.17 32.98 4.74
N ALA A 479 -13.07 33.15 5.50
CA ALA A 479 -13.04 32.87 6.93
C ALA A 479 -13.98 33.79 7.74
N ARG A 480 -14.12 35.07 7.38
CA ARG A 480 -15.08 35.99 8.01
C ARG A 480 -16.52 35.56 7.74
N GLN A 481 -16.83 35.22 6.50
CA GLN A 481 -18.14 34.71 6.10
C GLN A 481 -18.50 33.41 6.80
N ALA A 482 -17.51 32.54 7.04
CA ALA A 482 -17.67 31.28 7.79
C ALA A 482 -17.63 31.45 9.32
N ALA A 483 -17.65 32.67 9.85
CA ALA A 483 -17.46 32.98 11.26
C ALA A 483 -16.20 32.33 11.88
N ALA A 484 -15.16 32.12 11.05
CA ALA A 484 -13.92 31.46 11.44
C ALA A 484 -12.78 32.43 11.77
N HIS A 485 -12.80 33.65 11.24
CA HIS A 485 -11.72 34.63 11.33
C HIS A 485 -11.28 34.94 12.77
N GLU A 486 -12.24 35.14 13.68
CA GLU A 486 -11.94 35.53 15.06
C GLU A 486 -11.13 34.49 15.79
N PHE A 487 -11.55 33.22 15.74
CA PHE A 487 -10.78 32.15 16.39
C PHE A 487 -9.44 31.88 15.68
N ILE A 488 -9.39 31.98 14.33
CA ILE A 488 -8.14 31.81 13.58
C ILE A 488 -7.14 32.88 13.98
N SER A 489 -7.55 34.12 14.06
CA SER A 489 -6.69 35.24 14.49
C SER A 489 -6.22 35.11 15.93
N GLY A 490 -6.94 34.40 16.78
CA GLY A 490 -6.56 34.05 18.14
C GLY A 490 -5.60 32.86 18.28
N LEU A 491 -5.32 32.15 17.21
CA LEU A 491 -4.33 31.07 17.21
C LEU A 491 -2.89 31.65 17.26
N PRO A 492 -1.91 30.91 17.79
CA PRO A 492 -0.53 31.40 17.96
C PRO A 492 0.10 31.94 16.67
N GLU A 493 -0.16 31.29 15.52
CA GLU A 493 0.37 31.67 14.21
C GLU A 493 -0.74 32.09 13.24
N GLY A 494 -1.96 32.37 13.75
CA GLY A 494 -3.09 32.77 12.94
C GLY A 494 -3.41 31.79 11.82
N TYR A 495 -3.49 32.29 10.60
CA TYR A 495 -3.73 31.45 9.40
C TYR A 495 -2.59 30.49 9.04
N ASP A 496 -1.38 30.71 9.54
CA ASP A 496 -0.23 29.85 9.33
C ASP A 496 -0.12 28.73 10.37
N THR A 497 -1.07 28.69 11.32
CA THR A 497 -1.15 27.62 12.33
C THR A 497 -1.38 26.27 11.68
N LEU A 498 -0.55 25.27 12.03
CA LEU A 498 -0.70 23.89 11.59
C LEU A 498 -1.86 23.21 12.32
N VAL A 499 -2.83 22.72 11.56
CA VAL A 499 -4.05 22.08 12.10
C VAL A 499 -3.82 20.66 12.63
N GLY A 500 -2.67 20.04 12.33
CA GLY A 500 -2.34 18.66 12.71
C GLY A 500 -3.11 17.61 11.90
N GLU A 501 -2.90 16.34 12.24
CA GLU A 501 -3.60 15.23 11.56
C GLU A 501 -5.10 15.31 11.82
N ARG A 502 -5.90 15.31 10.75
CA ARG A 502 -7.36 15.40 10.76
C ARG A 502 -7.90 16.59 11.58
N GLY A 503 -7.11 17.66 11.73
CA GLY A 503 -7.50 18.82 12.54
C GLY A 503 -7.49 18.57 14.06
N GLY A 504 -6.69 17.61 14.53
CA GLY A 504 -6.67 17.18 15.95
C GLY A 504 -6.31 18.28 16.97
N ARG A 505 -5.77 19.41 16.50
CA ARG A 505 -5.47 20.60 17.35
C ARG A 505 -6.62 21.59 17.45
N LEU A 506 -7.73 21.36 16.73
CA LEU A 506 -8.89 22.25 16.69
C LEU A 506 -10.08 21.63 17.43
N SER A 507 -10.92 22.46 18.02
CA SER A 507 -12.16 22.01 18.65
C SER A 507 -13.17 21.46 17.62
N GLY A 508 -14.17 20.69 18.11
CA GLY A 508 -15.25 20.17 17.28
C GLY A 508 -15.97 21.23 16.45
N GLY A 509 -16.18 22.43 16.99
CA GLY A 509 -16.83 23.56 16.29
C GLY A 509 -15.91 24.36 15.38
N GLN A 510 -14.58 24.32 15.57
CA GLN A 510 -13.62 25.04 14.73
C GLN A 510 -13.41 24.35 13.38
N ARG A 511 -13.37 23.00 13.35
CA ARG A 511 -13.18 22.22 12.12
C ARG A 511 -14.25 22.48 11.06
N PRO A 512 -15.56 22.42 11.38
CA PRO A 512 -16.61 22.73 10.41
C PRO A 512 -16.48 24.13 9.82
N ARG A 513 -16.16 25.15 10.63
CA ARG A 513 -16.03 26.54 10.15
C ARG A 513 -14.89 26.71 9.15
N ILE A 514 -13.77 26.00 9.29
CA ILE A 514 -12.70 25.98 8.28
C ILE A 514 -13.18 25.29 7.00
N ALA A 515 -13.91 24.19 7.10
CA ALA A 515 -14.47 23.51 5.92
C ALA A 515 -15.52 24.37 5.20
N HIS A 516 -16.35 25.11 5.95
CA HIS A 516 -17.26 26.10 5.37
C HIS A 516 -16.48 27.21 4.65
N ALA A 517 -15.43 27.77 5.28
CA ALA A 517 -14.57 28.75 4.63
C ALA A 517 -13.95 28.24 3.33
N ARG A 518 -13.55 26.94 3.26
CA ARG A 518 -13.11 26.27 2.05
C ARG A 518 -14.17 26.30 0.96
N THR A 519 -15.41 25.93 1.30
CA THR A 519 -16.52 25.90 0.34
C THR A 519 -16.90 27.31 -0.12
N ILE A 520 -16.92 28.30 0.79
CA ILE A 520 -17.12 29.70 0.45
C ILE A 520 -16.04 30.22 -0.50
N ARG A 521 -14.77 29.86 -0.24
CA ARG A 521 -13.64 30.31 -1.07
C ARG A 521 -13.72 29.76 -2.49
N LYS A 522 -14.33 28.60 -2.66
CA LYS A 522 -14.58 27.96 -3.96
C LYS A 522 -15.63 28.70 -4.78
N ASP A 523 -16.58 29.38 -4.13
CA ASP A 523 -17.66 30.16 -4.72
C ASP A 523 -18.55 29.35 -5.70
N PRO A 524 -19.19 28.27 -5.25
CA PRO A 524 -19.97 27.37 -6.13
C PRO A 524 -21.36 27.95 -6.44
N ASP A 525 -21.93 27.57 -7.59
CA ASP A 525 -23.30 27.95 -8.01
C ASP A 525 -24.36 27.13 -7.26
N ILE A 526 -24.08 25.85 -6.97
CA ILE A 526 -24.95 24.95 -6.22
C ILE A 526 -24.29 24.58 -4.90
N LEU A 527 -25.01 24.69 -3.79
CA LEU A 527 -24.51 24.36 -2.46
C LEU A 527 -25.21 23.12 -1.90
N VAL A 528 -24.42 22.19 -1.42
CA VAL A 528 -24.89 20.98 -0.75
C VAL A 528 -24.37 20.96 0.68
N LEU A 529 -25.31 20.90 1.62
CA LEU A 529 -25.03 20.87 3.06
C LEU A 529 -25.48 19.55 3.65
N ASP A 530 -24.53 18.68 4.03
CA ASP A 530 -24.81 17.39 4.68
C ASP A 530 -24.55 17.56 6.19
N GLU A 531 -25.63 17.83 6.96
CA GLU A 531 -25.62 17.94 8.44
C GLU A 531 -24.51 18.84 9.02
N ALA A 532 -24.39 20.04 8.50
CA ALA A 532 -23.28 20.96 8.79
C ALA A 532 -23.09 21.37 10.28
N THR A 533 -23.98 20.97 11.21
CA THR A 533 -23.98 21.40 12.62
C THR A 533 -24.03 20.29 13.67
N SER A 534 -23.83 19.02 13.30
CA SER A 534 -23.78 17.93 14.26
C SER A 534 -22.56 18.03 15.19
N HIS A 535 -22.75 17.75 16.47
CA HIS A 535 -21.70 17.75 17.50
C HIS A 535 -21.07 19.10 17.87
N VAL A 536 -21.80 20.22 17.65
CA VAL A 536 -21.37 21.56 17.99
C VAL A 536 -22.23 22.11 19.15
N ASP A 537 -21.64 22.91 20.03
CA ASP A 537 -22.40 23.61 21.07
C ASP A 537 -23.39 24.62 20.47
N THR A 538 -24.45 24.94 21.21
CA THR A 538 -25.59 25.74 20.73
C THR A 538 -25.18 27.17 20.28
N GLU A 539 -24.17 27.77 20.93
CA GLU A 539 -23.71 29.12 20.57
C GLU A 539 -22.95 29.09 19.23
N THR A 540 -22.04 28.14 19.08
CA THR A 540 -21.30 27.93 17.83
C THR A 540 -22.24 27.48 16.69
N GLU A 541 -23.28 26.68 16.98
CA GLU A 541 -24.31 26.30 16.02
C GLU A 541 -25.05 27.52 15.47
N ALA A 542 -25.47 28.44 16.33
CA ALA A 542 -26.12 29.67 15.89
C ALA A 542 -25.23 30.53 14.99
N LEU A 543 -23.93 30.59 15.27
CA LEU A 543 -22.95 31.28 14.41
C LEU A 543 -22.81 30.60 13.04
N ILE A 544 -22.76 29.27 13.01
CA ILE A 544 -22.68 28.49 11.77
C ILE A 544 -23.96 28.68 10.95
N GLN A 545 -25.14 28.59 11.56
CA GLN A 545 -26.42 28.76 10.87
C GLN A 545 -26.54 30.16 10.26
N ARG A 546 -26.12 31.21 10.99
CA ARG A 546 -26.11 32.58 10.46
C ARG A 546 -25.18 32.69 9.23
N SER A 547 -24.00 32.12 9.34
CA SER A 547 -23.03 32.10 8.23
C SER A 547 -23.56 31.32 7.02
N LEU A 548 -24.27 30.24 7.24
CA LEU A 548 -24.89 29.44 6.17
C LEU A 548 -26.05 30.21 5.51
N ALA A 549 -26.89 30.90 6.27
CA ALA A 549 -27.97 31.72 5.72
C ALA A 549 -27.46 32.82 4.77
N ASP A 550 -26.34 33.47 5.11
CA ASP A 550 -25.69 34.45 4.23
C ASP A 550 -25.12 33.78 2.94
N LEU A 551 -24.77 32.50 3.00
CA LEU A 551 -24.18 31.74 1.93
C LEU A 551 -25.21 31.20 0.95
N THR A 552 -26.43 30.90 1.43
CA THR A 552 -27.51 30.30 0.63
C THR A 552 -28.33 31.36 -0.11
N ALA A 553 -28.23 32.65 0.26
CA ALA A 553 -29.15 33.74 -0.14
C ALA A 553 -29.34 33.95 -1.64
N ASP A 554 -28.39 33.59 -2.50
CA ASP A 554 -28.47 33.75 -3.95
C ASP A 554 -28.04 32.47 -4.71
N ARG A 555 -28.16 31.28 -4.09
CA ARG A 555 -27.67 30.01 -4.65
C ARG A 555 -28.69 28.91 -4.49
N THR A 556 -28.68 28.00 -5.45
CA THR A 556 -29.42 26.75 -5.30
C THR A 556 -28.83 25.92 -4.16
N THR A 557 -29.66 25.58 -3.17
CA THR A 557 -29.18 24.90 -1.96
C THR A 557 -29.96 23.61 -1.71
N ILE A 558 -29.22 22.53 -1.47
CA ILE A 558 -29.76 21.24 -1.03
C ILE A 558 -29.22 20.97 0.39
N ALA A 559 -30.09 21.07 1.40
CA ALA A 559 -29.74 20.86 2.78
C ALA A 559 -30.24 19.50 3.29
N ILE A 560 -29.32 18.61 3.62
CA ILE A 560 -29.65 17.39 4.36
C ILE A 560 -29.65 17.71 5.84
N ALA A 561 -30.78 17.48 6.51
CA ALA A 561 -30.93 17.84 7.90
C ALA A 561 -31.27 16.63 8.79
N HIS A 562 -30.47 16.48 9.84
CA HIS A 562 -30.85 15.69 11.01
C HIS A 562 -31.59 16.53 12.05
N ARG A 563 -31.38 17.85 12.06
CA ARG A 563 -32.16 18.82 12.84
C ARG A 563 -33.14 19.53 11.92
N LEU A 564 -34.42 19.29 12.11
CA LEU A 564 -35.48 19.82 11.25
C LEU A 564 -35.57 21.37 11.32
N SER A 565 -35.08 21.98 12.42
CA SER A 565 -34.95 23.44 12.55
C SER A 565 -34.08 24.05 11.46
N THR A 566 -33.13 23.32 10.89
CA THR A 566 -32.22 23.79 9.83
C THR A 566 -32.94 23.96 8.48
N VAL A 567 -33.99 23.19 8.22
CA VAL A 567 -34.73 23.17 6.95
C VAL A 567 -36.14 23.75 7.11
N ARG A 568 -36.47 24.30 8.27
CA ARG A 568 -37.80 24.89 8.53
C ARG A 568 -38.16 25.99 7.52
N ASP A 569 -37.18 26.81 7.20
CA ASP A 569 -37.37 27.97 6.33
C ASP A 569 -36.99 27.67 4.86
N ALA A 570 -36.84 26.39 4.51
CA ALA A 570 -36.63 25.95 3.13
C ALA A 570 -37.90 26.12 2.28
N ASP A 571 -37.74 26.47 1.00
CA ASP A 571 -38.85 26.65 0.06
C ASP A 571 -39.64 25.35 -0.13
N ARG A 572 -38.94 24.20 -0.10
CA ARG A 572 -39.53 22.89 -0.19
C ARG A 572 -38.75 21.86 0.62
N ILE A 573 -39.47 20.93 1.23
CA ILE A 573 -38.89 19.81 2.00
C ILE A 573 -39.33 18.52 1.34
N TYR A 574 -38.35 17.62 1.09
CA TYR A 574 -38.56 16.24 0.64
C TYR A 574 -38.28 15.28 1.78
N VAL A 575 -39.24 14.39 2.07
CA VAL A 575 -39.11 13.38 3.13
C VAL A 575 -38.75 12.03 2.51
N LEU A 576 -37.58 11.52 2.84
CA LEU A 576 -37.08 10.25 2.37
C LEU A 576 -37.30 9.15 3.40
N GLU A 577 -37.89 8.01 2.96
CA GLU A 577 -38.02 6.79 3.76
C GLU A 577 -37.78 5.56 2.85
N GLY A 578 -36.90 4.63 3.31
CA GLY A 578 -36.60 3.40 2.56
C GLY A 578 -36.12 3.63 1.13
N GLY A 579 -35.37 4.71 0.87
CA GLY A 579 -34.84 5.05 -0.46
C GLY A 579 -35.86 5.72 -1.38
N ARG A 580 -37.06 6.09 -0.91
CA ARG A 580 -38.13 6.73 -1.70
C ARG A 580 -38.56 8.06 -1.09
N ILE A 581 -39.04 9.00 -1.91
CA ILE A 581 -39.70 10.21 -1.44
C ILE A 581 -41.14 9.84 -1.09
N VAL A 582 -41.53 10.06 0.19
CA VAL A 582 -42.85 9.74 0.71
C VAL A 582 -43.72 10.98 0.92
N GLU A 583 -43.10 12.15 1.16
CA GLU A 583 -43.79 13.43 1.36
C GLU A 583 -42.97 14.55 0.72
N ALA A 584 -43.64 15.60 0.23
CA ALA A 584 -42.99 16.80 -0.29
C ALA A 584 -43.90 18.02 -0.11
N GLY A 585 -43.37 19.11 0.47
CA GLY A 585 -44.15 20.33 0.71
C GLY A 585 -43.37 21.37 1.49
N SER A 586 -44.01 22.47 1.89
CA SER A 586 -43.46 23.43 2.84
C SER A 586 -43.57 22.88 4.28
N HIS A 587 -42.83 23.47 5.20
CA HIS A 587 -42.87 23.13 6.63
C HIS A 587 -44.31 23.08 7.17
N GLU A 588 -45.09 24.12 6.91
CA GLU A 588 -46.47 24.26 7.39
C GLU A 588 -47.38 23.16 6.77
N ALA A 589 -47.27 22.95 5.46
CA ALA A 589 -48.07 21.95 4.75
C ALA A 589 -47.80 20.52 5.28
N LEU A 590 -46.55 20.18 5.49
CA LEU A 590 -46.16 18.87 6.03
C LEU A 590 -46.56 18.64 7.49
N LEU A 591 -46.62 19.71 8.29
CA LEU A 591 -47.15 19.63 9.66
C LEU A 591 -48.66 19.40 9.65
N GLU A 592 -49.41 20.11 8.74
CA GLU A 592 -50.86 19.91 8.58
C GLU A 592 -51.23 18.52 8.07
N GLU A 593 -50.39 17.94 7.21
CA GLU A 593 -50.59 16.59 6.67
C GLU A 593 -50.48 15.51 7.77
N GLY A 594 -49.71 15.76 8.83
CA GLY A 594 -49.59 14.88 9.99
C GLY A 594 -48.85 13.56 9.71
N GLY A 595 -48.01 13.52 8.67
CA GLY A 595 -47.28 12.35 8.21
C GLY A 595 -45.96 12.10 8.94
N LEU A 596 -44.99 11.50 8.23
CA LEU A 596 -43.67 11.18 8.78
C LEU A 596 -42.91 12.44 9.23
N TYR A 597 -43.00 13.54 8.44
CA TYR A 597 -42.37 14.81 8.80
C TYR A 597 -42.88 15.34 10.13
N ALA A 598 -44.19 15.41 10.31
CA ALA A 598 -44.79 15.88 11.54
C ALA A 598 -44.38 15.04 12.77
N ASN A 599 -44.30 13.72 12.60
CA ASN A 599 -43.83 12.81 13.65
C ASN A 599 -42.35 13.04 13.99
N LEU A 600 -41.47 13.20 12.99
CA LEU A 600 -40.06 13.52 13.21
C LEU A 600 -39.88 14.88 13.89
N TRP A 601 -40.71 15.88 13.54
CA TRP A 601 -40.73 17.20 14.18
C TRP A 601 -41.15 17.11 15.65
N ALA A 602 -42.23 16.35 15.96
CA ALA A 602 -42.70 16.15 17.34
C ALA A 602 -41.62 15.48 18.22
N VAL A 603 -40.90 14.48 17.68
CA VAL A 603 -39.75 13.86 18.37
C VAL A 603 -38.69 14.89 18.74
N GLN A 604 -38.32 15.76 17.80
CA GLN A 604 -37.28 16.77 18.05
C GLN A 604 -37.75 17.92 18.95
N ALA A 605 -39.04 18.29 18.91
CA ALA A 605 -39.66 19.24 19.80
C ALA A 605 -39.86 18.71 21.23
N GLY A 606 -39.61 17.41 21.46
CA GLY A 606 -39.80 16.79 22.78
C GLY A 606 -41.24 16.33 23.09
N ASP A 607 -42.13 16.44 22.10
CA ASP A 607 -43.56 16.06 22.27
C ASP A 607 -43.80 14.58 21.89
N ILE A 608 -43.07 13.69 22.60
CA ILE A 608 -43.11 12.26 22.37
C ILE A 608 -44.49 11.66 22.68
N GLY A 609 -45.26 12.31 23.57
CA GLY A 609 -46.60 11.86 23.98
C GLY A 609 -47.67 12.01 22.90
N SER A 610 -47.44 12.78 21.85
CA SER A 610 -48.38 12.99 20.74
C SER A 610 -48.19 11.96 19.61
N LEU A 611 -47.13 11.12 19.66
CA LEU A 611 -46.78 10.17 18.61
C LEU A 611 -47.70 8.94 18.58
N PRO A 612 -48.14 8.50 17.38
CA PRO A 612 -48.91 7.27 17.26
C PRO A 612 -48.05 6.02 17.49
N ASP A 613 -48.66 4.96 18.06
CA ASP A 613 -47.95 3.67 18.30
C ASP A 613 -47.34 3.10 17.01
N SER A 614 -47.98 3.29 15.87
CA SER A 614 -47.49 2.85 14.55
C SER A 614 -46.15 3.47 14.17
N PHE A 615 -45.83 4.67 14.64
CA PHE A 615 -44.52 5.30 14.44
C PHE A 615 -43.40 4.53 15.16
N PHE A 616 -43.66 4.07 16.40
CA PHE A 616 -42.70 3.31 17.17
C PHE A 616 -42.51 1.90 16.58
N GLU A 617 -43.60 1.26 16.13
CA GLU A 617 -43.54 -0.04 15.46
C GLU A 617 -42.71 0.05 14.16
N ALA A 618 -42.94 1.05 13.34
CA ALA A 618 -42.18 1.31 12.13
C ALA A 618 -40.68 1.65 12.43
N ALA A 619 -40.41 2.35 13.54
CA ALA A 619 -39.04 2.68 13.96
C ALA A 619 -38.28 1.42 14.42
N ILE A 620 -38.96 0.48 15.10
CA ILE A 620 -38.39 -0.80 15.52
C ILE A 620 -38.14 -1.71 14.31
N ALA A 621 -39.10 -1.81 13.38
CA ALA A 621 -38.95 -2.59 12.16
C ALA A 621 -37.74 -2.12 11.32
N ARG A 622 -37.58 -0.82 11.12
CA ARG A 622 -36.42 -0.20 10.43
C ARG A 622 -35.08 -0.53 11.09
N ARG A 623 -35.03 -0.58 12.42
CA ARG A 623 -33.80 -0.96 13.15
C ARG A 623 -33.46 -2.44 13.00
N SER A 624 -34.46 -3.31 12.92
CA SER A 624 -34.23 -4.75 12.72
C SER A 624 -33.72 -5.07 11.32
N GLU A 625 -34.15 -4.32 10.30
CA GLU A 625 -33.65 -4.46 8.92
C GLU A 625 -32.19 -3.96 8.77
N VAL A 626 -31.83 -2.86 9.46
CA VAL A 626 -30.45 -2.32 9.45
C VAL A 626 -29.52 -3.12 10.37
N GLY A 627 -30.04 -3.71 11.45
CA GLY A 627 -29.26 -4.47 12.44
C GLY A 627 -29.06 -5.95 12.09
N GLY A 628 -29.87 -6.52 11.19
CA GLY A 628 -29.72 -7.90 10.71
C GLY A 628 -28.49 -8.10 9.82
N ASP A 629 -27.88 -7.02 9.33
CA ASP A 629 -26.72 -7.05 8.42
C ASP A 629 -25.37 -6.73 9.13
N ALA A 630 -25.38 -6.52 10.46
CA ALA A 630 -24.18 -6.14 11.21
C ALA A 630 -23.68 -7.25 12.18
N GLY A 631 -24.24 -8.46 12.08
CA GLY A 631 -23.95 -9.53 13.04
C GLY A 631 -23.87 -10.92 12.41
N ASP A 632 -22.99 -11.12 11.43
CA ASP A 632 -22.40 -12.43 11.09
C ASP A 632 -20.96 -12.26 10.57
#